data_50a1eb91c54e482104c8a61a618d0e29
#
_entry.id   50a1eb91c54e482104c8a61a618d0e29
#
_cell.length_a   1.000
_cell.length_b   1.000
_cell.length_c   1.000
_cell.angle_alpha   90.00
_cell.angle_beta   90.00
_cell.angle_gamma   90.00
#
_symmetry.space_group_name_H-M   'P 1'
#
loop_
_entity.id
_entity.type
_entity.pdbx_description
1 polymer ?
#
loop_
_entity_poly.entity_id
_entity_poly.type
_entity_poly.pdbx_seq_one_letter_code
_entity_poly.pdbx_strand_id
1 'polypeptide(L)'
;MKATKGIVIITALLLCGCASKTGTVWTKEKANAWFEEKGWVSGCDYIPAYAINQLEMWQEETFNPEAIDSELGWAEDLGFNCMRVFLHHKLWEADSDGFKGRIEKYLEISSSHGISTMFVFLDDCWCENYALGKQPEPKKGVHNSGWAKDPGALFYGEAGSGLDYAADTAAVASRLEAYVTDVLTHFKDDTRIYAWDLYNEPGGGQDPHRYYERSFPLLKDIFRWARRVNPSQPLTAGVWSPLLGEMNVWQIENSDIVTYHTYESPESHQAMIDTLKAYGKPMVCTEYMARTQNSTFQDILPMLRRENVGAINWGFVAGKSNTIFGWETMHEPCPTDEPEVWFHDILRRDGTPYSEDEVECIKAMNGKTLSVVPYPAEVTSHGGSFKAGGAKVSSSGLSKAERKMVEGFGNYVSEAFGKKRSSAKIVFTHDSSVEGEGYEIDIRRDGISVRSGSYSGTLYAIATLKQIFSCGNGANVPCMSIRDFPRFAYRGLELDCSRHFFKIDEVKKILDVMAMYKLNRFHWHLTDDHGWRVEIRKYPLLTGVGAWRDGSQVDWEVNHNDGIRYGGFYTQEQLREVVAYAAERGIEIVPEIDLPAHLVSALAAYPELGCTGGPYKVFTLWDIAPDILCAGKESSFDFLNGVFSELCDIFPGEYIHIGGDECPKARWKECPDCQRRIAELGPKDTEEWTAEHYLQNYVTARVQKMLADKGKKVIGWDEILEGSLEPGATVMSWRGTEGGLKAACSGFDAIMTPLTHCYLDYCQGPDPMREPTGIGHYLPIEKCYSYEPLEGIPAECRHHILGVQGNLWTEFIARNEHLEYMLLPRMLALAEVQWSSPENKCWSRFARDLKFHQIPLLQSLDYTVREMR
;
A
#
# COMPACT_ATOMS: atom_id res chain seq x y z
N MET A 1 -65.17 64.02 -17.99
CA MET A 1 -65.56 63.81 -16.62
C MET A 1 -64.64 62.74 -16.07
N LYS A 2 -63.66 63.19 -15.40
CA LYS A 2 -62.58 62.29 -14.90
C LYS A 2 -62.77 62.07 -13.39
N ALA A 3 -62.88 60.81 -12.96
CA ALA A 3 -62.96 60.49 -11.55
C ALA A 3 -61.50 60.18 -11.03
N THR A 4 -61.09 60.92 -10.00
CA THR A 4 -59.83 60.82 -9.29
C THR A 4 -59.96 59.75 -8.21
N LYS A 5 -59.18 58.68 -8.29
CA LYS A 5 -59.07 57.70 -7.20
C LYS A 5 -57.98 58.13 -6.25
N GLY A 6 -58.30 58.32 -4.99
CA GLY A 6 -57.34 58.52 -3.94
C GLY A 6 -56.69 57.17 -3.51
N ILE A 7 -55.38 57.18 -3.36
CA ILE A 7 -54.61 56.07 -2.83
C ILE A 7 -54.38 56.30 -1.36
N VAL A 8 -54.91 55.43 -0.49
CA VAL A 8 -54.59 55.38 0.95
C VAL A 8 -53.35 54.53 1.12
N ILE A 9 -52.23 55.09 1.51
CA ILE A 9 -51.01 54.37 1.88
C ILE A 9 -51.16 53.90 3.35
N ILE A 10 -51.35 52.60 3.55
CA ILE A 10 -51.28 51.99 4.87
C ILE A 10 -49.79 51.62 5.07
N THR A 11 -49.10 52.32 5.96
CA THR A 11 -47.74 51.94 6.40
C THR A 11 -47.84 50.79 7.36
N ALA A 12 -47.56 49.59 6.85
CA ALA A 12 -47.38 48.41 7.70
C ALA A 12 -45.96 48.45 8.29
N LEU A 13 -45.87 48.61 9.58
CA LEU A 13 -44.64 48.39 10.36
C LEU A 13 -44.34 46.88 10.32
N LEU A 14 -43.38 46.51 9.52
CA LEU A 14 -42.75 45.20 9.60
C LEU A 14 -41.86 45.15 10.84
N LEU A 15 -42.37 44.59 11.93
CA LEU A 15 -41.57 44.02 12.99
C LEU A 15 -40.84 42.82 12.43
N CYS A 16 -39.59 43.02 11.97
CA CYS A 16 -38.67 41.92 11.74
C CYS A 16 -38.29 41.28 13.10
N GLY A 17 -39.12 40.35 13.55
CA GLY A 17 -38.67 39.37 14.53
C GLY A 17 -37.64 38.50 13.85
N CYS A 18 -36.36 38.57 14.25
CA CYS A 18 -35.38 37.58 13.97
C CYS A 18 -35.79 36.25 14.65
N ALA A 19 -36.68 35.46 14.04
CA ALA A 19 -36.80 34.06 14.37
C ALA A 19 -35.52 33.40 13.93
N SER A 20 -34.68 33.00 14.87
CA SER A 20 -33.53 32.13 14.61
C SER A 20 -34.06 30.87 13.90
N LYS A 21 -33.64 30.65 12.68
CA LYS A 21 -34.01 29.40 11.95
C LYS A 21 -33.45 28.26 12.75
N THR A 22 -34.30 27.41 13.30
CA THR A 22 -33.91 26.13 13.92
C THR A 22 -33.09 25.32 12.90
N GLY A 23 -31.90 24.89 13.27
CA GLY A 23 -31.05 24.05 12.42
C GLY A 23 -31.76 22.75 12.04
N THR A 24 -31.51 22.29 10.82
CA THR A 24 -32.00 21.01 10.31
C THR A 24 -30.83 20.04 10.19
N VAL A 25 -31.13 18.74 10.13
CA VAL A 25 -30.11 17.71 9.80
C VAL A 25 -29.45 18.08 8.46
N TRP A 26 -28.15 17.95 8.40
CA TRP A 26 -27.41 18.23 7.17
C TRP A 26 -27.83 17.31 6.03
N THR A 27 -27.84 17.81 4.81
CA THR A 27 -27.99 16.94 3.65
C THR A 27 -26.74 16.05 3.50
N LYS A 28 -26.89 14.91 2.84
CA LYS A 28 -25.77 14.00 2.56
C LYS A 28 -24.64 14.72 1.82
N GLU A 29 -24.99 15.57 0.86
CA GLU A 29 -24.02 16.33 0.07
C GLU A 29 -23.21 17.30 0.95
N LYS A 30 -23.88 18.01 1.88
CA LYS A 30 -23.20 18.90 2.83
C LYS A 30 -22.27 18.11 3.76
N ALA A 31 -22.73 16.98 4.30
CA ALA A 31 -21.97 16.15 5.22
C ALA A 31 -20.72 15.56 4.54
N ASN A 32 -20.88 15.03 3.33
CA ASN A 32 -19.75 14.47 2.57
C ASN A 32 -18.74 15.57 2.16
N ALA A 33 -19.20 16.71 1.68
CA ALA A 33 -18.32 17.83 1.34
C ALA A 33 -17.53 18.35 2.55
N TRP A 34 -18.17 18.40 3.73
CA TRP A 34 -17.51 18.75 4.98
C TRP A 34 -16.46 17.71 5.38
N PHE A 35 -16.75 16.41 5.26
CA PHE A 35 -15.81 15.33 5.57
C PHE A 35 -14.61 15.33 4.62
N GLU A 36 -14.85 15.56 3.33
CA GLU A 36 -13.77 15.73 2.34
C GLU A 36 -12.88 16.96 2.65
N GLU A 37 -13.49 18.09 3.10
CA GLU A 37 -12.73 19.29 3.48
C GLU A 37 -11.87 19.07 4.72
N LYS A 38 -12.36 18.33 5.71
CA LYS A 38 -11.63 17.99 6.95
C LYS A 38 -10.55 16.94 6.72
N GLY A 39 -10.75 16.05 5.74
CA GLY A 39 -9.91 14.88 5.51
C GLY A 39 -10.15 13.75 6.50
N TRP A 40 -9.46 12.66 6.32
CA TRP A 40 -9.58 11.49 7.18
C TRP A 40 -9.14 11.79 8.61
N VAL A 41 -9.97 11.43 9.57
CA VAL A 41 -9.73 11.64 11.00
C VAL A 41 -9.18 10.38 11.65
N SER A 42 -8.15 10.55 12.48
CA SER A 42 -7.56 9.51 13.33
C SER A 42 -7.23 10.09 14.70
N GLY A 43 -7.53 9.35 15.74
CA GLY A 43 -7.31 9.81 17.10
C GLY A 43 -7.75 8.82 18.15
N CYS A 44 -7.98 9.30 19.35
CA CYS A 44 -8.44 8.47 20.45
C CYS A 44 -9.45 9.19 21.33
N ASP A 45 -10.19 8.42 22.12
CA ASP A 45 -10.91 8.89 23.30
C ASP A 45 -9.85 9.28 24.34
N TYR A 46 -9.89 10.56 24.72
CA TYR A 46 -8.81 11.14 25.52
C TYR A 46 -9.28 11.55 26.91
N ILE A 47 -8.59 11.02 27.89
CA ILE A 47 -8.54 11.50 29.26
C ILE A 47 -7.09 11.49 29.71
N PRO A 48 -6.60 12.59 30.33
CA PRO A 48 -5.20 12.63 30.79
C PRO A 48 -4.89 11.53 31.81
N ALA A 49 -3.70 10.97 31.75
CA ALA A 49 -3.29 9.85 32.62
C ALA A 49 -3.41 10.15 34.13
N TYR A 50 -3.40 11.42 34.51
CA TYR A 50 -3.59 11.84 35.90
C TYR A 50 -5.04 11.81 36.37
N ALA A 51 -6.02 11.80 35.46
CA ALA A 51 -7.44 11.88 35.77
C ALA A 51 -8.12 10.50 35.73
N ILE A 52 -8.96 10.21 36.70
CA ILE A 52 -9.75 8.98 36.76
C ILE A 52 -11.07 9.13 36.00
N ASN A 53 -11.56 10.37 35.86
CA ASN A 53 -12.82 10.70 35.20
C ASN A 53 -12.86 12.15 34.69
N GLN A 54 -13.96 12.52 34.05
CA GLN A 54 -14.21 13.84 33.51
C GLN A 54 -14.15 14.94 34.61
N LEU A 55 -14.56 14.63 35.83
CA LEU A 55 -14.54 15.60 36.92
C LEU A 55 -13.10 15.96 37.30
N GLU A 56 -12.23 14.96 37.47
CA GLU A 56 -10.80 15.19 37.78
C GLU A 56 -10.09 15.89 36.64
N MET A 57 -10.46 15.63 35.39
CA MET A 57 -9.90 16.32 34.23
C MET A 57 -10.22 17.80 34.22
N TRP A 58 -11.46 18.18 34.53
CA TRP A 58 -11.96 19.52 34.25
C TRP A 58 -12.18 20.41 35.48
N GLN A 59 -12.06 19.93 36.72
CA GLN A 59 -12.13 20.77 37.93
C GLN A 59 -10.97 21.76 38.00
N GLU A 60 -11.20 22.96 38.55
CA GLU A 60 -10.16 24.01 38.68
C GLU A 60 -8.92 23.51 39.43
N GLU A 61 -9.13 22.75 40.49
CA GLU A 61 -8.05 22.27 41.37
C GLU A 61 -7.19 21.19 40.80
N THR A 62 -7.69 20.50 39.72
CA THR A 62 -7.03 19.33 39.15
C THR A 62 -6.68 19.52 37.66
N PHE A 63 -7.21 20.53 37.01
CA PHE A 63 -6.90 20.82 35.60
C PHE A 63 -5.42 21.11 35.42
N ASN A 64 -4.73 20.30 34.59
CA ASN A 64 -3.28 20.34 34.43
C ASN A 64 -2.91 20.54 32.95
N PRO A 65 -2.78 21.82 32.49
CA PRO A 65 -2.44 22.12 31.09
C PRO A 65 -1.10 21.55 30.63
N GLU A 66 -0.09 21.48 31.52
CA GLU A 66 1.24 20.99 31.18
C GLU A 66 1.23 19.49 30.89
N ALA A 67 0.47 18.69 31.63
CA ALA A 67 0.32 17.27 31.39
C ALA A 67 -0.46 17.03 30.08
N ILE A 68 -1.51 17.81 29.84
CA ILE A 68 -2.30 17.76 28.60
C ILE A 68 -1.42 18.10 27.39
N ASP A 69 -0.60 19.15 27.47
CA ASP A 69 0.32 19.56 26.41
C ASP A 69 1.33 18.44 26.06
N SER A 70 1.91 17.83 27.09
CA SER A 70 2.87 16.74 26.91
C SER A 70 2.24 15.50 26.22
N GLU A 71 1.04 15.10 26.67
CA GLU A 71 0.35 13.93 26.11
C GLU A 71 -0.16 14.21 24.69
N LEU A 72 -0.67 15.41 24.40
CA LEU A 72 -1.06 15.80 23.04
C LEU A 72 0.15 15.96 22.11
N GLY A 73 1.34 16.27 22.64
CA GLY A 73 2.58 16.19 21.90
C GLY A 73 2.91 14.76 21.44
N TRP A 74 2.71 13.75 22.31
CA TRP A 74 2.85 12.34 21.92
C TRP A 74 1.80 11.93 20.87
N ALA A 75 0.58 12.46 20.98
CA ALA A 75 -0.46 12.22 19.99
C ALA A 75 -0.11 12.83 18.62
N GLU A 76 0.46 14.03 18.59
CA GLU A 76 1.00 14.63 17.37
C GLU A 76 2.10 13.75 16.75
N ASP A 77 2.99 13.17 17.54
CA ASP A 77 4.05 12.26 17.07
C ASP A 77 3.49 10.98 16.45
N LEU A 78 2.36 10.48 16.94
CA LEU A 78 1.62 9.37 16.34
C LEU A 78 0.82 9.77 15.08
N GLY A 79 0.67 11.09 14.85
CA GLY A 79 -0.10 11.61 13.73
C GLY A 79 -1.60 11.67 13.97
N PHE A 80 -2.05 11.56 15.19
CA PHE A 80 -3.43 11.80 15.55
C PHE A 80 -3.80 13.25 15.27
N ASN A 81 -5.00 13.48 14.76
CA ASN A 81 -5.51 14.79 14.36
C ASN A 81 -6.88 15.14 14.96
N CYS A 82 -7.41 14.24 15.80
CA CYS A 82 -8.65 14.45 16.53
C CYS A 82 -8.63 13.71 17.87
N MET A 83 -9.06 14.42 18.95
CA MET A 83 -9.35 13.77 20.24
C MET A 83 -10.84 13.82 20.52
N ARG A 84 -11.41 12.71 20.99
CA ARG A 84 -12.79 12.67 21.52
C ARG A 84 -12.74 12.82 23.02
N VAL A 85 -13.39 13.87 23.56
CA VAL A 85 -13.20 14.32 24.94
C VAL A 85 -14.56 14.54 25.62
N PHE A 86 -14.70 13.98 26.79
CA PHE A 86 -15.95 13.96 27.53
C PHE A 86 -16.07 15.18 28.45
N LEU A 87 -17.23 15.85 28.41
CA LEU A 87 -17.65 16.93 29.30
C LEU A 87 -18.52 16.37 30.42
N HIS A 88 -18.95 17.22 31.36
CA HIS A 88 -19.89 16.82 32.43
C HIS A 88 -20.68 18.02 32.98
N HIS A 89 -22.01 17.89 33.06
CA HIS A 89 -22.90 19.00 33.47
C HIS A 89 -22.59 19.54 34.87
N LYS A 90 -22.16 18.73 35.83
CA LYS A 90 -21.83 19.16 37.19
C LYS A 90 -20.74 20.22 37.26
N LEU A 91 -19.77 20.14 36.36
CA LEU A 91 -18.70 21.14 36.26
C LEU A 91 -19.21 22.48 35.80
N TRP A 92 -20.12 22.47 34.81
CA TRP A 92 -20.79 23.65 34.34
C TRP A 92 -21.73 24.25 35.40
N GLU A 93 -22.48 23.44 36.13
CA GLU A 93 -23.35 23.90 37.23
C GLU A 93 -22.57 24.57 38.35
N ALA A 94 -21.39 24.08 38.69
CA ALA A 94 -20.52 24.61 39.74
C ALA A 94 -19.87 25.94 39.36
N ASP A 95 -19.37 26.03 38.11
CA ASP A 95 -18.64 27.20 37.61
C ASP A 95 -18.70 27.21 36.07
N SER A 96 -19.76 27.73 35.50
CA SER A 96 -19.99 27.73 34.06
C SER A 96 -18.94 28.52 33.27
N ASP A 97 -18.45 29.64 33.80
CA ASP A 97 -17.48 30.48 33.11
C ASP A 97 -16.07 29.91 33.20
N GLY A 98 -15.66 29.45 34.39
CA GLY A 98 -14.38 28.78 34.56
C GLY A 98 -14.31 27.48 33.81
N PHE A 99 -15.39 26.70 33.74
CA PHE A 99 -15.45 25.50 32.94
C PHE A 99 -15.25 25.77 31.44
N LYS A 100 -15.97 26.77 30.88
CA LYS A 100 -15.75 27.20 29.47
C LYS A 100 -14.32 27.72 29.25
N GLY A 101 -13.74 28.43 30.24
CA GLY A 101 -12.35 28.88 30.18
C GLY A 101 -11.34 27.74 30.14
N ARG A 102 -11.59 26.63 30.85
CA ARG A 102 -10.73 25.42 30.79
C ARG A 102 -10.90 24.69 29.47
N ILE A 103 -12.10 24.61 28.90
CA ILE A 103 -12.32 24.11 27.55
C ILE A 103 -11.56 24.95 26.51
N GLU A 104 -11.64 26.28 26.62
CA GLU A 104 -10.89 27.19 25.74
C GLU A 104 -9.38 26.91 25.82
N LYS A 105 -8.84 26.76 27.03
CA LYS A 105 -7.42 26.45 27.27
C LYS A 105 -7.02 25.11 26.68
N TYR A 106 -7.86 24.09 26.81
CA TYR A 106 -7.64 22.80 26.17
C TYR A 106 -7.61 22.92 24.63
N LEU A 107 -8.55 23.66 24.04
CA LEU A 107 -8.61 23.90 22.60
C LEU A 107 -7.39 24.68 22.08
N GLU A 108 -6.86 25.62 22.86
CA GLU A 108 -5.57 26.26 22.54
C GLU A 108 -4.45 25.25 22.43
N ILE A 109 -4.33 24.37 23.43
CA ILE A 109 -3.28 23.33 23.47
C ILE A 109 -3.47 22.34 22.33
N SER A 110 -4.64 21.74 22.18
CA SER A 110 -4.89 20.72 21.14
C SER A 110 -4.67 21.28 19.73
N SER A 111 -5.12 22.50 19.47
CA SER A 111 -4.93 23.12 18.16
C SER A 111 -3.47 23.51 17.89
N SER A 112 -2.65 23.79 18.91
CA SER A 112 -1.22 24.03 18.73
C SER A 112 -0.46 22.78 18.24
N HIS A 113 -0.96 21.59 18.58
CA HIS A 113 -0.50 20.29 18.08
C HIS A 113 -1.19 19.86 16.76
N GLY A 114 -2.03 20.71 16.18
CA GLY A 114 -2.78 20.40 14.95
C GLY A 114 -3.93 19.42 15.16
N ILE A 115 -4.38 19.24 16.39
CA ILE A 115 -5.42 18.30 16.80
C ILE A 115 -6.74 19.04 16.98
N SER A 116 -7.79 18.59 16.31
CA SER A 116 -9.17 19.03 16.52
C SER A 116 -9.84 18.23 17.64
N THR A 117 -11.00 18.67 18.11
CA THR A 117 -11.67 18.01 19.23
C THR A 117 -13.11 17.67 18.89
N MET A 118 -13.52 16.43 19.19
CA MET A 118 -14.91 16.00 19.27
C MET A 118 -15.32 15.97 20.73
N PHE A 119 -16.22 16.87 21.15
CA PHE A 119 -16.70 16.86 22.51
C PHE A 119 -17.94 16.01 22.69
N VAL A 120 -17.98 15.24 23.80
CA VAL A 120 -19.10 14.43 24.22
C VAL A 120 -19.82 15.12 25.37
N PHE A 121 -21.15 15.32 25.26
CA PHE A 121 -21.94 16.00 26.29
C PHE A 121 -22.44 15.06 27.38
N LEU A 122 -23.19 14.01 27.01
CA LEU A 122 -23.80 13.06 27.93
C LEU A 122 -23.22 11.66 27.73
N ASP A 123 -23.25 10.84 28.80
CA ASP A 123 -22.63 9.50 28.80
C ASP A 123 -23.36 8.55 29.76
N ASP A 124 -23.86 7.45 29.26
CA ASP A 124 -24.52 6.41 30.07
C ASP A 124 -23.57 5.32 30.60
N CYS A 125 -22.24 5.52 30.47
CA CYS A 125 -21.25 4.51 30.86
C CYS A 125 -20.74 4.67 32.29
N TRP A 126 -20.64 3.59 32.97
CA TRP A 126 -19.97 3.08 34.16
C TRP A 126 -20.59 3.55 35.48
N CYS A 127 -20.04 4.53 36.20
CA CYS A 127 -20.38 4.82 37.58
C CYS A 127 -21.48 5.87 37.72
N GLU A 128 -22.53 5.57 38.45
CA GLU A 128 -23.66 6.47 38.72
C GLU A 128 -23.39 7.46 39.83
N ASN A 129 -22.55 7.07 40.80
CA ASN A 129 -22.25 7.87 41.99
C ASN A 129 -20.98 8.68 41.82
N TYR A 130 -21.11 9.97 41.69
CA TYR A 130 -19.99 10.91 41.57
C TYR A 130 -20.27 12.18 42.37
N ALA A 131 -19.21 12.87 42.78
CA ALA A 131 -19.29 14.19 43.43
C ALA A 131 -18.12 15.05 42.98
N LEU A 132 -18.30 16.37 42.97
CA LEU A 132 -17.20 17.31 42.80
C LEU A 132 -16.20 17.21 43.95
N GLY A 133 -15.01 17.71 43.78
CA GLY A 133 -13.90 17.66 44.70
C GLY A 133 -12.94 16.46 44.46
N LYS A 134 -12.29 15.99 45.49
CA LYS A 134 -11.32 14.92 45.39
C LYS A 134 -11.98 13.64 44.88
N GLN A 135 -11.52 13.17 43.71
CA GLN A 135 -11.98 11.92 43.13
C GLN A 135 -11.38 10.71 43.87
N PRO A 136 -12.05 9.56 43.84
CA PRO A 136 -11.53 8.32 44.41
C PRO A 136 -10.25 7.87 43.67
N GLU A 137 -9.38 7.14 44.39
CA GLU A 137 -8.30 6.42 43.69
C GLU A 137 -8.87 5.24 42.86
N PRO A 138 -8.26 4.88 41.73
CA PRO A 138 -8.71 3.75 40.93
C PRO A 138 -8.64 2.45 41.73
N LYS A 139 -9.63 1.58 41.55
CA LYS A 139 -9.61 0.24 42.13
C LYS A 139 -8.51 -0.56 41.42
N LYS A 140 -7.59 -1.14 42.19
CA LYS A 140 -6.47 -1.92 41.66
C LYS A 140 -6.97 -3.07 40.76
N GLY A 141 -6.42 -3.18 39.55
CA GLY A 141 -6.77 -4.25 38.61
C GLY A 141 -8.17 -4.22 38.07
N VAL A 142 -8.88 -3.08 38.14
CA VAL A 142 -10.27 -2.94 37.68
C VAL A 142 -10.35 -1.89 36.58
N HIS A 143 -10.91 -2.29 35.44
CA HIS A 143 -11.16 -1.41 34.31
C HIS A 143 -12.07 -0.24 34.68
N ASN A 144 -11.66 0.97 34.34
CA ASN A 144 -12.47 2.20 34.33
C ASN A 144 -13.32 2.44 35.59
N SER A 145 -12.79 2.07 36.77
CA SER A 145 -13.52 1.93 38.01
C SER A 145 -14.05 3.24 38.62
N GLY A 146 -13.68 4.38 38.08
CA GLY A 146 -14.08 5.69 38.55
C GLY A 146 -14.71 6.61 37.49
N TRP A 147 -14.94 6.12 36.29
CA TRP A 147 -15.54 6.88 35.19
C TRP A 147 -16.96 7.32 35.55
N ALA A 148 -17.29 8.60 35.36
CA ALA A 148 -18.56 9.20 35.83
C ALA A 148 -19.59 9.28 34.68
N LYS A 149 -20.79 8.71 34.90
CA LYS A 149 -21.92 8.88 33.99
C LYS A 149 -22.40 10.33 33.98
N ASP A 150 -22.92 10.81 32.85
CA ASP A 150 -23.61 12.05 32.72
C ASP A 150 -24.92 11.88 31.89
N PRO A 151 -26.11 12.03 32.42
CA PRO A 151 -26.42 12.64 33.72
C PRO A 151 -26.52 11.68 34.95
N GLY A 152 -26.01 10.48 34.88
CA GLY A 152 -25.86 9.50 35.96
C GLY A 152 -26.85 9.63 37.12
N ALA A 153 -26.47 10.35 38.18
CA ALA A 153 -27.29 10.52 39.39
C ALA A 153 -28.63 11.21 39.13
N LEU A 154 -28.80 11.97 38.07
CA LEU A 154 -30.09 12.58 37.72
C LEU A 154 -31.12 11.53 37.25
N PHE A 155 -30.68 10.36 36.75
CA PHE A 155 -31.60 9.25 36.44
C PHE A 155 -32.00 8.45 37.68
N TYR A 156 -31.17 8.39 38.72
CA TYR A 156 -31.30 7.50 39.86
C TYR A 156 -31.60 8.23 41.17
N GLY A 157 -31.60 9.58 41.16
CA GLY A 157 -31.59 10.41 42.33
C GLY A 157 -30.18 10.53 42.93
N GLU A 158 -29.73 11.75 43.22
CA GLU A 158 -28.52 11.97 44.02
C GLU A 158 -28.76 11.50 45.43
N ALA A 159 -27.84 10.72 46.01
CA ALA A 159 -27.97 10.33 47.42
C ALA A 159 -28.08 11.57 48.29
N GLY A 160 -29.26 11.80 48.89
CA GLY A 160 -29.59 12.97 49.73
C GLY A 160 -30.17 14.17 49.00
N SER A 161 -30.35 14.14 47.67
CA SER A 161 -30.92 15.30 46.92
C SER A 161 -32.44 15.36 46.95
N GLY A 162 -33.09 14.24 47.24
CA GLY A 162 -34.56 14.14 47.19
C GLY A 162 -35.17 14.20 45.78
N LEU A 163 -34.34 14.23 44.72
CA LEU A 163 -34.80 14.23 43.34
C LEU A 163 -35.13 12.80 42.90
N ASP A 164 -36.39 12.57 42.59
CA ASP A 164 -36.85 11.36 41.89
C ASP A 164 -37.00 11.74 40.40
N TYR A 165 -36.19 11.17 39.52
CA TYR A 165 -36.30 11.41 38.09
C TYR A 165 -37.72 11.15 37.54
N ALA A 166 -38.38 10.14 38.07
CA ALA A 166 -39.77 9.80 37.67
C ALA A 166 -40.78 10.88 38.08
N ALA A 167 -40.47 11.67 39.12
CA ALA A 167 -41.32 12.74 39.62
C ALA A 167 -41.01 14.13 39.07
N ASP A 168 -39.75 14.40 38.55
CA ASP A 168 -39.31 15.74 38.19
C ASP A 168 -38.51 15.83 36.88
N THR A 169 -38.93 15.07 35.86
CA THR A 169 -38.28 15.01 34.52
C THR A 169 -38.11 16.41 33.89
N ALA A 170 -39.06 17.32 34.16
CA ALA A 170 -38.99 18.67 33.56
C ALA A 170 -37.88 19.53 34.15
N ALA A 171 -37.62 19.46 35.47
CA ALA A 171 -36.54 20.17 36.12
C ALA A 171 -35.18 19.66 35.70
N VAL A 172 -35.01 18.33 35.61
CA VAL A 172 -33.80 17.68 35.11
C VAL A 172 -33.52 18.08 33.66
N ALA A 173 -34.52 18.01 32.76
CA ALA A 173 -34.42 18.42 31.39
C ALA A 173 -34.04 19.88 31.25
N SER A 174 -34.60 20.77 32.09
CA SER A 174 -34.29 22.21 32.06
C SER A 174 -32.82 22.50 32.47
N ARG A 175 -32.25 21.77 33.41
CA ARG A 175 -30.83 21.88 33.82
C ARG A 175 -29.90 21.46 32.70
N LEU A 176 -30.14 20.32 32.12
CA LEU A 176 -29.34 19.79 31.01
C LEU A 176 -29.48 20.65 29.76
N GLU A 177 -30.68 21.18 29.47
CA GLU A 177 -30.87 22.12 28.37
C GLU A 177 -30.05 23.40 28.56
N ALA A 178 -30.01 23.97 29.78
CA ALA A 178 -29.20 25.14 30.08
C ALA A 178 -27.71 24.87 29.86
N TYR A 179 -27.21 23.74 30.37
CA TYR A 179 -25.84 23.31 30.16
C TYR A 179 -25.47 23.17 28.67
N VAL A 180 -26.22 22.35 27.96
CA VAL A 180 -25.93 22.05 26.54
C VAL A 180 -26.02 23.31 25.67
N THR A 181 -27.07 24.15 25.89
CA THR A 181 -27.28 25.36 25.09
C THR A 181 -26.24 26.45 25.36
N ASP A 182 -25.79 26.59 26.61
CA ASP A 182 -24.77 27.57 26.97
C ASP A 182 -23.39 27.20 26.36
N VAL A 183 -22.95 25.97 26.57
CA VAL A 183 -21.68 25.51 26.01
C VAL A 183 -21.69 25.55 24.47
N LEU A 184 -22.73 25.04 23.83
CA LEU A 184 -22.88 25.11 22.38
C LEU A 184 -22.91 26.53 21.84
N THR A 185 -23.60 27.44 22.52
CA THR A 185 -23.69 28.84 22.10
C THR A 185 -22.33 29.53 22.17
N HIS A 186 -21.57 29.24 23.20
CA HIS A 186 -20.22 29.81 23.37
C HIS A 186 -19.27 29.36 22.26
N PHE A 187 -19.30 28.06 21.89
CA PHE A 187 -18.35 27.46 20.94
C PHE A 187 -18.95 27.17 19.55
N LYS A 188 -20.15 27.63 19.22
CA LYS A 188 -20.90 27.23 18.00
C LYS A 188 -20.17 27.42 16.68
N ASP A 189 -19.27 28.40 16.61
CA ASP A 189 -18.51 28.73 15.40
C ASP A 189 -17.00 28.46 15.53
N ASP A 190 -16.59 27.72 16.56
CA ASP A 190 -15.18 27.40 16.81
C ASP A 190 -14.68 26.30 15.85
N THR A 191 -13.73 26.66 14.98
CA THR A 191 -13.19 25.77 13.95
C THR A 191 -12.23 24.71 14.47
N ARG A 192 -11.80 24.80 15.74
CA ARG A 192 -10.98 23.79 16.43
C ARG A 192 -11.79 22.57 16.83
N ILE A 193 -13.13 22.72 16.87
CA ILE A 193 -14.05 21.64 17.22
C ILE A 193 -14.43 20.89 15.92
N TYR A 194 -14.18 19.58 15.91
CA TYR A 194 -14.48 18.70 14.79
C TYR A 194 -15.99 18.41 14.71
N ALA A 195 -16.55 17.94 15.82
CA ALA A 195 -17.98 17.58 15.91
C ALA A 195 -18.45 17.64 17.38
N TRP A 196 -19.77 17.66 17.57
CA TRP A 196 -20.41 17.49 18.86
C TRP A 196 -21.09 16.13 18.93
N ASP A 197 -20.55 15.23 19.78
CA ASP A 197 -21.19 13.98 20.14
C ASP A 197 -22.14 14.25 21.31
N LEU A 198 -23.42 14.21 21.02
CA LEU A 198 -24.42 14.70 21.97
C LEU A 198 -24.67 13.71 23.11
N TYR A 199 -24.50 12.40 22.86
CA TYR A 199 -24.75 11.39 23.87
C TYR A 199 -23.95 10.11 23.57
N ASN A 200 -22.99 9.79 24.43
CA ASN A 200 -22.25 8.53 24.38
C ASN A 200 -23.09 7.37 24.86
N GLU A 201 -23.20 6.33 24.08
CA GLU A 201 -23.84 5.06 24.39
C GLU A 201 -25.19 5.18 25.11
N PRO A 202 -26.16 5.97 24.58
CA PRO A 202 -27.47 6.12 25.23
C PRO A 202 -28.14 4.76 25.45
N GLY A 203 -28.65 4.53 26.66
CA GLY A 203 -29.14 3.22 27.08
C GLY A 203 -28.03 2.26 27.51
N GLY A 204 -26.82 2.76 27.70
CA GLY A 204 -25.62 2.04 28.02
C GLY A 204 -25.58 1.35 29.38
N GLY A 205 -24.44 0.77 29.66
CA GLY A 205 -24.16 -0.01 30.85
C GLY A 205 -24.48 -1.50 30.69
N GLN A 206 -24.51 -2.24 31.78
CA GLN A 206 -24.66 -3.71 31.80
C GLN A 206 -26.01 -4.24 31.29
N ASP A 207 -27.04 -3.37 31.27
CA ASP A 207 -28.39 -3.71 30.75
C ASP A 207 -28.94 -2.55 29.92
N PRO A 208 -28.72 -2.54 28.58
CA PRO A 208 -29.23 -1.50 27.70
C PRO A 208 -30.75 -1.29 27.78
N HIS A 209 -31.54 -2.33 28.07
CA HIS A 209 -32.98 -2.24 28.17
C HIS A 209 -33.44 -1.43 29.37
N ARG A 210 -32.68 -1.47 30.48
CA ARG A 210 -33.03 -0.74 31.72
C ARG A 210 -33.05 0.78 31.50
N TYR A 211 -32.17 1.31 30.61
CA TYR A 211 -32.02 2.74 30.39
C TYR A 211 -32.70 3.24 29.12
N TYR A 212 -33.14 2.34 28.24
CA TYR A 212 -33.72 2.68 26.95
C TYR A 212 -34.90 3.65 27.06
N GLU A 213 -35.85 3.41 27.99
CA GLU A 213 -37.03 4.23 28.17
C GLU A 213 -36.72 5.66 28.67
N ARG A 214 -35.58 5.89 29.29
CA ARG A 214 -35.11 7.19 29.78
C ARG A 214 -34.15 7.90 28.84
N SER A 215 -33.17 7.17 28.37
CA SER A 215 -32.11 7.72 27.52
C SER A 215 -32.65 8.13 26.15
N PHE A 216 -33.57 7.38 25.55
CA PHE A 216 -34.10 7.71 24.23
C PHE A 216 -34.90 9.02 24.16
N PRO A 217 -35.82 9.35 25.12
CA PRO A 217 -36.41 10.68 25.18
C PRO A 217 -35.39 11.79 25.37
N LEU A 218 -34.38 11.61 26.25
CA LEU A 218 -33.32 12.57 26.49
C LEU A 218 -32.44 12.78 25.26
N LEU A 219 -32.13 11.70 24.52
CA LEU A 219 -31.42 11.79 23.25
C LEU A 219 -32.19 12.67 22.25
N LYS A 220 -33.49 12.52 22.13
CA LYS A 220 -34.34 13.39 21.27
C LYS A 220 -34.31 14.83 21.73
N ASP A 221 -34.35 15.06 23.03
CA ASP A 221 -34.31 16.38 23.63
C ASP A 221 -32.99 17.09 23.41
N ILE A 222 -31.86 16.44 23.65
CA ILE A 222 -30.52 17.04 23.42
C ILE A 222 -30.28 17.43 21.95
N PHE A 223 -30.72 16.60 21.01
CA PHE A 223 -30.69 16.98 19.59
C PHE A 223 -31.57 18.19 19.30
N ARG A 224 -32.77 18.25 19.88
CA ARG A 224 -33.66 19.41 19.72
C ARG A 224 -33.03 20.71 20.28
N TRP A 225 -32.38 20.65 21.45
CA TRP A 225 -31.69 21.78 22.05
C TRP A 225 -30.50 22.23 21.20
N ALA A 226 -29.67 21.30 20.78
CA ALA A 226 -28.51 21.57 19.94
C ALA A 226 -28.91 22.15 18.56
N ARG A 227 -29.96 21.63 17.93
CA ARG A 227 -30.50 22.18 16.67
C ARG A 227 -31.01 23.60 16.80
N ARG A 228 -31.52 24.01 17.97
CA ARG A 228 -31.93 25.43 18.20
C ARG A 228 -30.74 26.36 18.26
N VAL A 229 -29.61 25.91 18.80
CA VAL A 229 -28.34 26.67 18.78
C VAL A 229 -27.77 26.75 17.37
N ASN A 230 -27.91 25.64 16.62
CA ASN A 230 -27.44 25.52 15.24
C ASN A 230 -25.93 25.80 15.07
N PRO A 231 -25.05 25.03 15.71
CA PRO A 231 -23.60 25.20 15.57
C PRO A 231 -23.14 24.93 14.15
N SER A 232 -21.97 25.46 13.79
CA SER A 232 -21.34 25.23 12.45
C SER A 232 -20.76 23.82 12.31
N GLN A 233 -20.47 23.16 13.42
CA GLN A 233 -19.96 21.79 13.47
C GLN A 233 -21.10 20.77 13.35
N PRO A 234 -20.85 19.54 12.86
CA PRO A 234 -21.86 18.49 12.80
C PRO A 234 -22.25 17.99 14.20
N LEU A 235 -23.52 17.59 14.32
CA LEU A 235 -24.08 16.94 15.49
C LEU A 235 -24.19 15.45 15.23
N THR A 236 -23.82 14.63 16.21
CA THR A 236 -23.90 13.15 16.14
C THR A 236 -24.24 12.55 17.49
N ALA A 237 -24.58 11.25 17.49
CA ALA A 237 -24.59 10.34 18.62
C ALA A 237 -24.38 8.93 18.11
N GLY A 238 -23.37 8.24 18.62
CA GLY A 238 -22.90 6.96 18.09
C GLY A 238 -23.87 5.79 18.33
N VAL A 239 -24.04 4.94 17.30
CA VAL A 239 -24.70 3.64 17.47
C VAL A 239 -23.68 2.66 18.05
N TRP A 240 -24.07 1.87 19.06
CA TRP A 240 -23.11 1.03 19.79
C TRP A 240 -23.61 -0.40 20.08
N SER A 241 -24.93 -0.62 20.12
CA SER A 241 -25.49 -1.95 20.45
C SER A 241 -26.58 -2.34 19.45
N PRO A 242 -26.50 -3.52 18.84
CA PRO A 242 -27.57 -4.03 17.96
C PRO A 242 -28.93 -4.22 18.67
N LEU A 243 -28.94 -4.27 20.00
CA LEU A 243 -30.15 -4.42 20.79
C LEU A 243 -31.03 -3.16 20.77
N LEU A 244 -30.52 -2.01 20.37
CA LEU A 244 -31.18 -0.70 20.37
C LEU A 244 -31.72 -0.30 19.00
N GLY A 245 -32.25 -1.25 18.21
CA GLY A 245 -32.56 -1.08 16.78
C GLY A 245 -33.34 0.18 16.41
N GLU A 246 -34.45 0.52 17.12
CA GLU A 246 -35.21 1.77 16.86
C GLU A 246 -34.38 3.01 17.18
N MET A 247 -33.66 3.02 18.29
CA MET A 247 -32.78 4.13 18.68
C MET A 247 -31.63 4.30 17.68
N ASN A 248 -30.99 3.21 17.26
CA ASN A 248 -29.93 3.23 16.29
C ASN A 248 -30.36 3.88 14.96
N VAL A 249 -31.50 3.49 14.42
CA VAL A 249 -32.08 4.09 13.21
C VAL A 249 -32.30 5.59 13.42
N TRP A 250 -32.89 5.97 14.56
CA TRP A 250 -33.15 7.36 14.88
C TRP A 250 -31.86 8.18 15.00
N GLN A 251 -30.81 7.63 15.65
CA GLN A 251 -29.48 8.26 15.75
C GLN A 251 -28.90 8.52 14.36
N ILE A 252 -28.86 7.53 13.48
CA ILE A 252 -28.32 7.65 12.13
C ILE A 252 -29.11 8.70 11.32
N GLU A 253 -30.43 8.70 11.41
CA GLU A 253 -31.27 9.63 10.64
C GLU A 253 -31.12 11.09 11.11
N ASN A 254 -30.95 11.32 12.41
CA ASN A 254 -30.93 12.65 13.01
C ASN A 254 -29.51 13.23 13.20
N SER A 255 -28.47 12.41 13.07
CA SER A 255 -27.07 12.85 13.05
C SER A 255 -26.67 13.45 11.69
N ASP A 256 -25.77 14.40 11.69
CA ASP A 256 -25.20 15.00 10.46
C ASP A 256 -24.16 14.07 9.82
N ILE A 257 -23.36 13.39 10.64
CA ILE A 257 -22.42 12.31 10.30
C ILE A 257 -22.77 11.08 11.10
N VAL A 258 -22.46 9.88 10.60
CA VAL A 258 -22.69 8.64 11.33
C VAL A 258 -21.50 8.33 12.20
N THR A 259 -21.69 8.24 13.50
CA THR A 259 -20.70 7.69 14.43
C THR A 259 -21.15 6.33 14.95
N TYR A 260 -20.20 5.46 15.25
CA TYR A 260 -20.49 4.12 15.77
C TYR A 260 -19.35 3.56 16.60
N HIS A 261 -19.65 2.58 17.46
CA HIS A 261 -18.70 1.83 18.26
C HIS A 261 -18.74 0.36 17.87
N THR A 262 -17.59 -0.28 17.74
CA THR A 262 -17.49 -1.73 17.66
C THR A 262 -16.09 -2.21 18.04
N TYR A 263 -16.05 -3.19 18.94
CA TYR A 263 -14.84 -3.86 19.40
C TYR A 263 -14.74 -5.30 18.89
N GLU A 264 -15.54 -5.59 17.86
CA GLU A 264 -15.63 -6.92 17.23
C GLU A 264 -14.46 -7.22 16.29
N SER A 265 -14.41 -8.49 15.85
CA SER A 265 -13.40 -8.95 14.87
C SER A 265 -13.45 -8.14 13.56
N PRO A 266 -12.36 -8.16 12.76
CA PRO A 266 -12.31 -7.45 11.47
C PRO A 266 -13.48 -7.77 10.55
N GLU A 267 -13.92 -9.03 10.48
CA GLU A 267 -15.03 -9.45 9.62
C GLU A 267 -16.36 -8.83 10.09
N SER A 268 -16.60 -8.85 11.39
CA SER A 268 -17.80 -8.25 11.99
C SER A 268 -17.80 -6.74 11.84
N HIS A 269 -16.64 -6.11 12.01
CA HIS A 269 -16.48 -4.68 11.82
C HIS A 269 -16.73 -4.27 10.35
N GLN A 270 -16.19 -5.00 9.38
CA GLN A 270 -16.45 -4.75 7.95
C GLN A 270 -17.94 -4.87 7.63
N ALA A 271 -18.63 -5.87 8.17
CA ALA A 271 -20.08 -6.02 7.97
C ALA A 271 -20.88 -4.84 8.56
N MET A 272 -20.44 -4.26 9.67
CA MET A 272 -21.02 -3.03 10.24
C MET A 272 -20.84 -1.84 9.28
N ILE A 273 -19.63 -1.64 8.77
CA ILE A 273 -19.33 -0.60 7.79
C ILE A 273 -20.23 -0.74 6.55
N ASP A 274 -20.35 -1.93 5.99
CA ASP A 274 -21.16 -2.19 4.80
C ASP A 274 -22.63 -1.90 5.02
N THR A 275 -23.14 -2.19 6.24
CA THR A 275 -24.50 -1.84 6.65
C THR A 275 -24.70 -0.33 6.72
N LEU A 276 -23.77 0.40 7.33
CA LEU A 276 -23.87 1.85 7.54
C LEU A 276 -23.68 2.64 6.24
N LYS A 277 -22.91 2.14 5.28
CA LYS A 277 -22.74 2.76 3.94
C LYS A 277 -24.05 3.02 3.22
N ALA A 278 -25.09 2.20 3.47
CA ALA A 278 -26.40 2.36 2.84
C ALA A 278 -27.06 3.73 3.14
N TYR A 279 -26.69 4.37 4.24
CA TYR A 279 -27.20 5.68 4.60
C TYR A 279 -26.57 6.83 3.82
N GLY A 280 -25.43 6.62 3.17
CA GLY A 280 -24.76 7.60 2.28
C GLY A 280 -24.24 8.85 2.99
N LYS A 281 -23.97 8.79 4.28
CA LYS A 281 -23.35 9.83 5.11
C LYS A 281 -21.91 9.44 5.41
N PRO A 282 -21.00 10.39 5.67
CA PRO A 282 -19.65 10.06 6.14
C PRO A 282 -19.72 9.38 7.51
N MET A 283 -18.74 8.51 7.77
CA MET A 283 -18.72 7.67 8.97
C MET A 283 -17.45 7.91 9.78
N VAL A 284 -17.58 7.83 11.11
CA VAL A 284 -16.47 7.80 12.06
C VAL A 284 -16.72 6.68 13.07
N CYS A 285 -15.81 5.72 13.16
CA CYS A 285 -15.78 4.78 14.27
C CYS A 285 -15.19 5.52 15.46
N THR A 286 -16.02 5.81 16.46
CA THR A 286 -15.65 6.64 17.62
C THR A 286 -15.20 5.81 18.82
N GLU A 287 -15.28 4.50 18.74
CA GLU A 287 -14.65 3.56 19.67
C GLU A 287 -14.37 2.23 18.97
N TYR A 288 -13.12 1.80 19.01
CA TYR A 288 -12.61 0.50 18.60
C TYR A 288 -11.34 0.18 19.38
N MET A 289 -10.75 -0.93 19.12
CA MET A 289 -9.50 -1.44 19.68
C MET A 289 -9.67 -2.02 21.09
N ALA A 290 -9.78 -3.33 21.12
CA ALA A 290 -9.77 -4.15 22.33
C ALA A 290 -9.00 -5.44 22.01
N ARG A 291 -7.73 -5.52 22.42
CA ARG A 291 -6.79 -6.56 21.95
C ARG A 291 -7.29 -7.97 22.21
N THR A 292 -7.88 -8.22 23.37
CA THR A 292 -8.41 -9.55 23.72
C THR A 292 -9.70 -9.94 22.99
N GLN A 293 -10.30 -8.98 22.24
CA GLN A 293 -11.49 -9.19 21.41
C GLN A 293 -11.15 -9.29 19.90
N ASN A 294 -9.85 -9.41 19.56
CA ASN A 294 -9.35 -9.38 18.18
C ASN A 294 -9.64 -8.08 17.41
N SER A 295 -9.94 -7.00 18.12
CA SER A 295 -10.03 -5.65 17.58
C SER A 295 -8.70 -4.96 17.80
N THR A 296 -7.79 -5.06 16.83
CA THR A 296 -6.39 -4.61 16.94
C THR A 296 -6.10 -3.44 15.99
N PHE A 297 -5.05 -2.68 16.26
CA PHE A 297 -4.61 -1.62 15.33
C PHE A 297 -4.21 -2.18 13.99
N GLN A 298 -3.51 -3.32 13.96
CA GLN A 298 -2.97 -3.92 12.74
C GLN A 298 -4.06 -4.40 11.78
N ASP A 299 -5.22 -4.79 12.29
CA ASP A 299 -6.29 -5.33 11.48
C ASP A 299 -7.40 -4.29 11.20
N ILE A 300 -7.76 -3.49 12.19
CA ILE A 300 -8.89 -2.55 12.09
C ILE A 300 -8.48 -1.22 11.46
N LEU A 301 -7.34 -0.62 11.86
CA LEU A 301 -6.98 0.72 11.41
C LEU A 301 -6.72 0.82 9.89
N PRO A 302 -6.04 -0.16 9.25
CA PRO A 302 -5.92 -0.19 7.79
C PRO A 302 -7.26 -0.37 7.07
N MET A 303 -8.19 -1.15 7.67
CA MET A 303 -9.54 -1.30 7.15
C MET A 303 -10.29 0.03 7.16
N LEU A 304 -10.34 0.72 8.31
CA LEU A 304 -11.00 2.02 8.45
C LEU A 304 -10.41 3.04 7.45
N ARG A 305 -9.10 3.01 7.27
CA ARG A 305 -8.41 3.86 6.31
C ARG A 305 -8.86 3.58 4.87
N ARG A 306 -8.88 2.31 4.44
CA ARG A 306 -9.32 1.86 3.12
C ARG A 306 -10.77 2.25 2.84
N GLU A 307 -11.64 2.08 3.83
CA GLU A 307 -13.07 2.37 3.74
C GLU A 307 -13.40 3.88 3.87
N ASN A 308 -12.38 4.73 4.08
CA ASN A 308 -12.50 6.16 4.35
C ASN A 308 -13.43 6.47 5.52
N VAL A 309 -13.33 5.65 6.58
CA VAL A 309 -14.05 5.81 7.85
C VAL A 309 -13.11 6.43 8.87
N GLY A 310 -13.50 7.50 9.54
CA GLY A 310 -12.70 8.09 10.62
C GLY A 310 -12.47 7.06 11.76
N ALA A 311 -11.29 7.12 12.39
CA ALA A 311 -10.83 6.12 13.35
C ALA A 311 -10.44 6.76 14.67
N ILE A 312 -11.28 6.61 15.69
CA ILE A 312 -11.03 7.07 17.07
C ILE A 312 -11.06 5.83 17.98
N ASN A 313 -9.91 5.43 18.51
CA ASN A 313 -9.82 4.28 19.40
C ASN A 313 -10.08 4.68 20.86
N TRP A 314 -10.54 3.73 21.68
CA TRP A 314 -10.57 3.92 23.12
C TRP A 314 -9.19 3.67 23.73
N GLY A 315 -8.76 4.60 24.63
CA GLY A 315 -7.49 4.53 25.35
C GLY A 315 -6.30 5.13 24.60
N PHE A 316 -5.45 5.82 25.38
CA PHE A 316 -4.25 6.47 24.83
C PHE A 316 -3.04 6.29 25.74
N VAL A 317 -3.04 6.92 26.93
CA VAL A 317 -1.95 6.83 27.90
C VAL A 317 -2.45 6.10 29.14
N ALA A 318 -1.75 5.03 29.52
CA ALA A 318 -2.07 4.26 30.72
C ALA A 318 -2.09 5.17 31.96
N GLY A 319 -3.24 5.27 32.60
CA GLY A 319 -3.46 6.23 33.68
C GLY A 319 -4.39 5.72 34.76
N LYS A 320 -5.02 6.67 35.47
CA LYS A 320 -6.00 6.36 36.52
C LYS A 320 -7.29 5.76 35.98
N SER A 321 -7.57 5.89 34.67
CA SER A 321 -8.69 5.21 34.00
C SER A 321 -8.58 3.69 34.07
N ASN A 322 -7.35 3.13 34.19
CA ASN A 322 -7.08 1.68 34.23
C ASN A 322 -7.58 0.94 32.98
N THR A 323 -7.59 1.56 31.83
CA THR A 323 -8.08 1.00 30.57
C THR A 323 -7.13 -0.03 29.95
N ILE A 324 -5.98 -0.28 30.58
CA ILE A 324 -5.12 -1.43 30.28
C ILE A 324 -5.75 -2.79 30.66
N PHE A 325 -6.70 -2.81 31.61
CA PHE A 325 -7.40 -4.02 32.03
C PHE A 325 -8.67 -4.23 31.19
N GLY A 326 -9.08 -5.49 31.02
CA GLY A 326 -10.31 -5.83 30.29
C GLY A 326 -11.59 -5.63 31.11
N TRP A 327 -12.73 -5.62 30.43
CA TRP A 327 -14.06 -5.42 31.06
C TRP A 327 -14.42 -6.48 32.11
N GLU A 328 -13.93 -7.71 31.95
CA GLU A 328 -14.13 -8.81 32.91
C GLU A 328 -13.62 -8.47 34.31
N THR A 329 -12.61 -7.58 34.38
CA THR A 329 -12.03 -7.17 35.66
C THR A 329 -12.95 -6.36 36.54
N MET A 330 -14.06 -5.87 36.00
CA MET A 330 -15.13 -5.26 36.81
C MET A 330 -15.81 -6.25 37.78
N HIS A 331 -15.83 -7.52 37.41
CA HIS A 331 -16.39 -8.60 38.21
C HIS A 331 -15.32 -9.39 38.95
N GLU A 332 -14.17 -9.58 38.31
CA GLU A 332 -13.02 -10.30 38.86
C GLU A 332 -11.75 -9.46 38.65
N PRO A 333 -11.35 -8.65 39.65
CA PRO A 333 -10.19 -7.77 39.54
C PRO A 333 -8.90 -8.53 39.17
N CYS A 334 -8.12 -7.98 38.25
CA CYS A 334 -6.83 -8.55 37.88
C CYS A 334 -5.88 -8.53 39.10
N PRO A 335 -5.24 -9.67 39.44
CA PRO A 335 -4.39 -9.76 40.64
C PRO A 335 -3.05 -9.04 40.51
N THR A 336 -2.61 -8.75 39.28
CA THR A 336 -1.34 -8.10 38.97
C THR A 336 -1.51 -6.61 38.77
N ASP A 337 -0.42 -5.85 38.84
CA ASP A 337 -0.41 -4.41 38.60
C ASP A 337 -0.53 -4.07 37.10
N GLU A 338 -0.20 -5.01 36.24
CA GLU A 338 -0.27 -4.91 34.78
C GLU A 338 -0.75 -6.26 34.23
N PRO A 339 -1.73 -6.29 33.31
CA PRO A 339 -2.18 -7.52 32.67
C PRO A 339 -1.15 -8.02 31.66
N GLU A 340 -1.17 -9.32 31.31
CA GLU A 340 -0.29 -9.90 30.29
C GLU A 340 -0.48 -9.23 28.93
N VAL A 341 -1.73 -8.95 28.57
CA VAL A 341 -2.12 -8.21 27.36
C VAL A 341 -2.89 -6.98 27.78
N TRP A 342 -2.41 -5.80 27.38
CA TRP A 342 -3.15 -4.56 27.58
C TRP A 342 -4.41 -4.52 26.75
N PHE A 343 -5.51 -4.02 27.34
CA PHE A 343 -6.78 -4.04 26.66
C PHE A 343 -6.93 -2.92 25.63
N HIS A 344 -6.68 -1.64 26.03
CA HIS A 344 -6.86 -0.48 25.14
C HIS A 344 -5.62 0.41 24.96
N ASP A 345 -4.96 0.84 26.05
CA ASP A 345 -3.99 1.93 25.99
C ASP A 345 -2.79 1.65 25.07
N ILE A 346 -2.25 2.72 24.47
CA ILE A 346 -1.15 2.69 23.50
C ILE A 346 0.20 2.96 24.16
N LEU A 347 0.22 3.97 25.05
CA LEU A 347 1.44 4.48 25.65
C LEU A 347 1.45 4.26 27.17
N ARG A 348 2.64 4.05 27.71
CA ARG A 348 2.90 4.13 29.15
C ARG A 348 2.86 5.59 29.63
N ARG A 349 2.84 5.82 30.95
CA ARG A 349 2.81 7.16 31.56
C ARG A 349 3.99 8.06 31.20
N ASP A 350 5.08 7.48 30.77
CA ASP A 350 6.28 8.20 30.34
C ASP A 350 6.35 8.43 28.83
N GLY A 351 5.29 8.07 28.10
CA GLY A 351 5.20 8.18 26.63
C GLY A 351 5.83 7.02 25.87
N THR A 352 6.40 6.02 26.57
CA THR A 352 6.92 4.83 25.87
C THR A 352 5.79 3.92 25.40
N PRO A 353 5.90 3.30 24.22
CA PRO A 353 4.85 2.45 23.70
C PRO A 353 4.67 1.16 24.50
N TYR A 354 3.42 0.67 24.55
CA TYR A 354 3.14 -0.71 24.96
C TYR A 354 3.68 -1.69 23.91
N SER A 355 3.42 -1.41 22.63
CA SER A 355 3.87 -2.20 21.49
C SER A 355 4.45 -1.27 20.42
N GLU A 356 5.71 -1.47 20.06
CA GLU A 356 6.37 -0.73 18.98
C GLU A 356 5.69 -0.99 17.63
N ASP A 357 5.27 -2.23 17.37
CA ASP A 357 4.60 -2.61 16.12
C ASP A 357 3.25 -1.90 15.94
N GLU A 358 2.51 -1.66 17.01
CA GLU A 358 1.26 -0.90 16.96
C GLU A 358 1.50 0.58 16.69
N VAL A 359 2.47 1.17 17.37
CA VAL A 359 2.87 2.57 17.16
C VAL A 359 3.35 2.78 15.73
N GLU A 360 4.12 1.84 15.19
CA GLU A 360 4.55 1.90 13.79
C GLU A 360 3.37 1.78 12.82
N CYS A 361 2.39 0.91 13.12
CA CYS A 361 1.14 0.81 12.35
C CYS A 361 0.36 2.14 12.37
N ILE A 362 0.17 2.73 13.56
CA ILE A 362 -0.52 4.00 13.74
C ILE A 362 0.17 5.11 12.94
N LYS A 363 1.50 5.24 13.09
CA LYS A 363 2.31 6.23 12.37
C LYS A 363 2.23 6.04 10.86
N ALA A 364 2.25 4.78 10.39
CA ALA A 364 2.14 4.46 8.98
C ALA A 364 0.78 4.90 8.43
N MET A 365 -0.32 4.52 9.08
CA MET A 365 -1.67 4.89 8.65
C MET A 365 -1.91 6.40 8.72
N ASN A 366 -1.28 7.09 9.63
CA ASN A 366 -1.36 8.55 9.80
C ASN A 366 -0.36 9.34 8.93
N GLY A 367 0.43 8.65 8.10
CA GLY A 367 1.38 9.29 7.20
C GLY A 367 2.59 9.92 7.90
N LYS A 368 2.99 9.41 9.06
CA LYS A 368 4.19 9.88 9.80
C LYS A 368 5.47 9.13 9.43
N THR A 369 5.36 8.04 8.70
CA THR A 369 6.51 7.27 8.20
C THR A 369 6.64 7.38 6.70
N LEU A 370 7.87 7.33 6.19
CA LEU A 370 8.11 7.22 4.76
C LEU A 370 7.95 5.74 4.36
N SER A 371 6.94 5.45 3.53
CA SER A 371 6.65 4.12 3.00
C SER A 371 6.88 4.08 1.50
N VAL A 372 8.13 4.02 1.11
CA VAL A 372 8.58 3.97 -0.30
C VAL A 372 9.40 2.70 -0.52
N VAL A 373 9.09 1.97 -1.57
CA VAL A 373 9.84 0.80 -2.06
C VAL A 373 10.25 1.07 -3.51
N PRO A 374 11.51 0.89 -3.88
CA PRO A 374 12.69 0.69 -3.02
C PRO A 374 12.98 1.88 -2.12
N TYR A 375 13.53 1.59 -0.92
CA TYR A 375 13.83 2.64 0.04
C TYR A 375 14.99 3.53 -0.46
N PRO A 376 14.85 4.87 -0.37
CA PRO A 376 15.84 5.80 -0.88
C PRO A 376 17.19 5.70 -0.17
N ALA A 377 18.24 6.11 -0.88
CA ALA A 377 19.62 6.07 -0.38
C ALA A 377 19.83 6.97 0.85
N GLU A 378 19.26 8.17 0.84
CA GLU A 378 19.38 9.13 1.94
C GLU A 378 18.02 9.81 2.17
N VAL A 379 17.57 9.83 3.43
CA VAL A 379 16.33 10.50 3.86
C VAL A 379 16.60 11.32 5.11
N THR A 380 16.25 12.60 5.06
CA THR A 380 16.33 13.50 6.23
C THR A 380 14.95 14.07 6.51
N SER A 381 14.37 13.76 7.66
CA SER A 381 13.07 14.29 8.08
C SER A 381 13.18 15.75 8.54
N HIS A 382 12.15 16.54 8.23
CA HIS A 382 11.98 17.92 8.70
C HIS A 382 10.63 18.07 9.38
N GLY A 383 10.51 18.95 10.35
CA GLY A 383 9.24 19.14 11.04
C GLY A 383 8.16 19.78 10.15
N GLY A 384 6.92 19.31 10.28
CA GLY A 384 5.75 19.81 9.56
C GLY A 384 5.38 19.01 8.32
N SER A 385 4.36 19.49 7.61
CA SER A 385 3.84 18.82 6.42
C SER A 385 3.56 19.79 5.28
N PHE A 386 3.66 19.29 4.06
CA PHE A 386 3.25 19.95 2.81
C PHE A 386 1.80 19.57 2.49
N LYS A 387 0.99 20.56 2.10
CA LYS A 387 -0.39 20.33 1.65
C LYS A 387 -0.43 20.23 0.13
N ALA A 388 -0.68 19.04 -0.39
CA ALA A 388 -0.69 18.76 -1.83
C ALA A 388 -1.90 19.33 -2.58
N GLY A 389 -3.02 19.55 -1.88
CA GLY A 389 -4.27 20.02 -2.48
C GLY A 389 -4.13 21.34 -3.24
N GLY A 390 -4.40 21.30 -4.56
CA GLY A 390 -4.35 22.48 -5.44
C GLY A 390 -2.94 22.98 -5.75
N ALA A 391 -1.88 22.22 -5.42
CA ALA A 391 -0.50 22.55 -5.72
C ALA A 391 -0.27 22.67 -7.23
N LYS A 392 0.47 23.68 -7.65
CA LYS A 392 0.82 23.88 -9.07
C LYS A 392 2.10 23.14 -9.41
N VAL A 393 1.99 22.17 -10.32
CA VAL A 393 3.16 21.45 -10.87
C VAL A 393 3.74 22.24 -12.04
N SER A 394 5.07 22.35 -12.11
CA SER A 394 5.80 23.04 -13.16
C SER A 394 7.19 22.46 -13.37
N SER A 395 7.83 22.77 -14.50
CA SER A 395 9.16 22.28 -14.82
C SER A 395 10.04 23.38 -15.42
N SER A 396 11.36 23.24 -15.25
CA SER A 396 12.38 24.14 -15.80
C SER A 396 13.59 23.35 -16.27
N GLY A 397 14.11 23.67 -17.47
CA GLY A 397 15.30 23.02 -18.04
C GLY A 397 15.12 21.60 -18.59
N LEU A 398 13.93 21.01 -18.44
CA LEU A 398 13.64 19.64 -18.86
C LEU A 398 13.46 19.51 -20.38
N SER A 399 13.76 18.33 -20.93
CA SER A 399 13.46 17.94 -22.30
C SER A 399 11.96 17.92 -22.59
N LYS A 400 11.57 17.79 -23.87
CA LYS A 400 10.14 17.68 -24.25
C LYS A 400 9.47 16.42 -23.65
N ALA A 401 10.20 15.30 -23.60
CA ALA A 401 9.67 14.05 -23.06
C ALA A 401 9.46 14.14 -21.55
N GLU A 402 10.43 14.68 -20.82
CA GLU A 402 10.32 14.90 -19.38
C GLU A 402 9.18 15.88 -19.02
N ARG A 403 9.02 16.96 -19.80
CA ARG A 403 7.88 17.89 -19.59
C ARG A 403 6.53 17.20 -19.74
N LYS A 404 6.36 16.32 -20.76
CA LYS A 404 5.13 15.52 -20.92
C LYS A 404 4.87 14.65 -19.69
N MET A 405 5.91 14.04 -19.14
CA MET A 405 5.83 13.20 -17.95
C MET A 405 5.45 14.02 -16.70
N VAL A 406 6.05 15.18 -16.50
CA VAL A 406 5.74 16.11 -15.40
C VAL A 406 4.31 16.69 -15.54
N GLU A 407 3.84 16.97 -16.75
CA GLU A 407 2.44 17.35 -17.01
C GLU A 407 1.47 16.22 -16.62
N GLY A 408 1.80 14.96 -16.96
CA GLY A 408 1.04 13.77 -16.53
C GLY A 408 0.99 13.64 -14.99
N PHE A 409 2.10 13.89 -14.32
CA PHE A 409 2.14 13.94 -12.86
C PHE A 409 1.28 15.09 -12.28
N GLY A 410 1.28 16.24 -12.93
CA GLY A 410 0.41 17.37 -12.57
C GLY A 410 -1.09 17.04 -12.67
N ASN A 411 -1.49 16.26 -13.66
CA ASN A 411 -2.86 15.76 -13.79
C ASN A 411 -3.19 14.80 -12.63
N TYR A 412 -2.30 13.84 -12.34
CA TYR A 412 -2.44 12.94 -11.19
C TYR A 412 -2.65 13.71 -9.87
N VAL A 413 -1.82 14.72 -9.57
CA VAL A 413 -1.96 15.55 -8.37
C VAL A 413 -3.30 16.28 -8.33
N SER A 414 -3.77 16.77 -9.48
CA SER A 414 -5.05 17.50 -9.59
C SER A 414 -6.27 16.58 -9.42
N GLU A 415 -6.17 15.33 -9.89
CA GLU A 415 -7.21 14.30 -9.76
C GLU A 415 -7.27 13.75 -8.33
N ALA A 416 -6.12 13.45 -7.75
CA ALA A 416 -6.03 12.87 -6.42
C ALA A 416 -6.39 13.87 -5.29
N PHE A 417 -6.03 15.16 -5.43
CA PHE A 417 -6.11 16.13 -4.33
C PHE A 417 -6.97 17.36 -4.63
N GLY A 418 -7.69 17.35 -5.75
CA GLY A 418 -8.62 18.41 -6.13
C GLY A 418 -7.96 19.64 -6.78
N LYS A 419 -8.79 20.45 -7.45
CA LYS A 419 -8.38 21.61 -8.26
C LYS A 419 -8.44 22.95 -7.52
N LYS A 420 -8.73 22.97 -6.22
CA LYS A 420 -8.85 24.22 -5.45
C LYS A 420 -7.46 24.89 -5.40
N ARG A 421 -7.31 26.07 -5.98
CA ARG A 421 -6.01 26.75 -6.10
C ARG A 421 -5.37 27.01 -4.74
N SER A 422 -4.13 26.55 -4.61
CA SER A 422 -3.25 26.79 -3.47
C SER A 422 -2.04 27.61 -3.94
N SER A 423 -1.32 28.22 -3.02
CA SER A 423 -0.02 28.86 -3.28
C SER A 423 1.14 27.85 -3.38
N ALA A 424 0.89 26.60 -3.01
CA ALA A 424 1.88 25.53 -3.00
C ALA A 424 2.35 25.19 -4.43
N LYS A 425 3.63 24.85 -4.56
CA LYS A 425 4.26 24.55 -5.85
C LYS A 425 5.03 23.24 -5.77
N ILE A 426 5.00 22.49 -6.87
CA ILE A 426 5.90 21.34 -7.10
C ILE A 426 6.70 21.67 -8.37
N VAL A 427 8.01 21.80 -8.23
CA VAL A 427 8.89 22.28 -9.30
C VAL A 427 9.93 21.22 -9.63
N PHE A 428 9.93 20.77 -10.89
CA PHE A 428 10.95 19.87 -11.44
C PHE A 428 11.99 20.68 -12.20
N THR A 429 13.26 20.43 -11.90
CA THR A 429 14.38 21.16 -12.50
C THR A 429 15.46 20.20 -13.01
N HIS A 430 15.90 20.41 -14.24
CA HIS A 430 17.10 19.73 -14.73
C HIS A 430 18.34 20.27 -14.00
N ASP A 431 19.14 19.36 -13.45
CA ASP A 431 20.39 19.66 -12.76
C ASP A 431 21.45 18.63 -13.13
N SER A 432 22.39 19.03 -13.95
CA SER A 432 23.48 18.16 -14.44
C SER A 432 24.47 17.73 -13.35
N SER A 433 24.39 18.28 -12.15
CA SER A 433 25.18 17.81 -11.01
C SER A 433 24.62 16.53 -10.37
N VAL A 434 23.36 16.18 -10.69
CA VAL A 434 22.74 14.93 -10.28
C VAL A 434 23.05 13.88 -11.34
N GLU A 435 23.95 12.97 -11.03
CA GLU A 435 24.53 12.02 -11.98
C GLU A 435 23.59 10.83 -12.28
N GLY A 436 23.68 10.29 -13.48
CA GLY A 436 23.07 9.04 -13.91
C GLY A 436 21.54 9.02 -13.77
N GLU A 437 21.04 8.01 -13.11
CA GLU A 437 19.61 7.79 -12.83
C GLU A 437 19.16 8.40 -11.48
N GLY A 438 20.06 9.15 -10.82
CA GLY A 438 19.80 9.77 -9.51
C GLY A 438 18.79 10.92 -9.57
N TYR A 439 18.22 11.24 -8.42
CA TYR A 439 17.34 12.39 -8.21
C TYR A 439 17.39 12.88 -6.76
N GLU A 440 16.93 14.12 -6.56
CA GLU A 440 16.77 14.72 -5.25
C GLU A 440 15.38 15.34 -5.12
N ILE A 441 14.74 15.14 -3.97
CA ILE A 441 13.43 15.71 -3.64
C ILE A 441 13.56 16.45 -2.31
N ASP A 442 13.16 17.72 -2.28
CA ASP A 442 13.08 18.51 -1.06
C ASP A 442 11.64 18.96 -0.83
N ILE A 443 11.02 18.41 0.23
CA ILE A 443 9.62 18.67 0.60
C ILE A 443 9.62 19.64 1.78
N ARG A 444 9.06 20.85 1.56
CA ARG A 444 8.90 21.90 2.57
C ARG A 444 7.42 22.28 2.67
N ARG A 445 7.06 23.01 3.73
CA ARG A 445 5.67 23.43 3.98
C ARG A 445 5.07 24.26 2.83
N ASP A 446 5.88 24.97 2.09
CA ASP A 446 5.47 25.90 1.00
C ASP A 446 5.65 25.32 -0.40
N GLY A 447 6.36 24.17 -0.56
CA GLY A 447 6.58 23.56 -1.87
C GLY A 447 7.42 22.29 -1.86
N ILE A 448 7.45 21.67 -3.04
CA ILE A 448 8.34 20.53 -3.34
C ILE A 448 9.26 20.93 -4.48
N SER A 449 10.57 20.75 -4.29
CA SER A 449 11.61 20.90 -5.29
C SER A 449 12.12 19.52 -5.69
N VAL A 450 12.17 19.24 -7.00
CA VAL A 450 12.72 17.99 -7.56
C VAL A 450 13.85 18.35 -8.50
N ARG A 451 15.01 17.71 -8.33
CA ARG A 451 16.18 17.86 -9.19
C ARG A 451 16.59 16.52 -9.76
N SER A 452 16.90 16.46 -11.05
CA SER A 452 17.37 15.25 -11.75
C SER A 452 18.21 15.65 -12.95
N GLY A 453 19.22 14.86 -13.29
CA GLY A 453 20.09 15.07 -14.43
C GLY A 453 19.72 14.28 -15.69
N SER A 454 18.68 13.43 -15.62
CA SER A 454 18.30 12.53 -16.70
C SER A 454 16.80 12.27 -16.76
N TYR A 455 16.34 11.71 -17.89
CA TYR A 455 14.97 11.23 -18.05
C TYR A 455 14.58 10.20 -16.97
N SER A 456 15.45 9.20 -16.74
CA SER A 456 15.22 8.15 -15.75
C SER A 456 15.17 8.73 -14.33
N GLY A 457 16.06 9.67 -13.98
CA GLY A 457 16.02 10.35 -12.67
C GLY A 457 14.71 11.09 -12.44
N THR A 458 14.18 11.80 -13.46
CA THR A 458 12.86 12.45 -13.39
C THR A 458 11.74 11.44 -13.20
N LEU A 459 11.80 10.32 -13.93
CA LEU A 459 10.82 9.23 -13.85
C LEU A 459 10.78 8.62 -12.44
N TYR A 460 11.95 8.30 -11.88
CA TYR A 460 12.04 7.68 -10.54
C TYR A 460 11.67 8.65 -9.41
N ALA A 461 11.95 9.93 -9.57
CA ALA A 461 11.45 10.96 -8.65
C ALA A 461 9.92 11.00 -8.64
N ILE A 462 9.29 10.91 -9.81
CA ILE A 462 7.82 10.84 -9.92
C ILE A 462 7.28 9.55 -9.30
N ALA A 463 7.93 8.40 -9.52
CA ALA A 463 7.53 7.12 -8.92
C ALA A 463 7.56 7.21 -7.37
N THR A 464 8.63 7.78 -6.82
CA THR A 464 8.77 8.03 -5.38
C THR A 464 7.70 8.99 -4.86
N LEU A 465 7.45 10.12 -5.53
CA LEU A 465 6.41 11.07 -5.12
C LEU A 465 5.01 10.47 -5.17
N LYS A 466 4.70 9.62 -6.17
CA LYS A 466 3.42 8.92 -6.24
C LYS A 466 3.22 7.99 -5.05
N GLN A 467 4.24 7.24 -4.65
CA GLN A 467 4.19 6.39 -3.46
C GLN A 467 4.02 7.24 -2.19
N ILE A 468 4.77 8.33 -2.01
CA ILE A 468 4.63 9.25 -0.88
C ILE A 468 3.21 9.82 -0.81
N PHE A 469 2.63 10.20 -1.95
CA PHE A 469 1.30 10.77 -2.00
C PHE A 469 0.18 9.74 -1.80
N SER A 470 0.41 8.48 -2.11
CA SER A 470 -0.53 7.40 -1.82
C SER A 470 -0.52 6.98 -0.35
N CYS A 471 0.55 7.29 0.38
CA CYS A 471 0.66 7.06 1.81
C CYS A 471 0.01 8.19 2.62
N GLY A 472 -0.58 7.89 3.76
CA GLY A 472 -1.09 8.90 4.68
C GLY A 472 -2.38 9.60 4.23
N ASN A 473 -2.63 10.78 4.78
CA ASN A 473 -3.84 11.59 4.55
C ASN A 473 -3.93 12.24 3.17
N GLY A 474 -3.22 11.72 2.17
CA GLY A 474 -3.27 12.19 0.80
C GLY A 474 -2.93 13.68 0.60
N ALA A 475 -3.48 14.53 1.42
CA ALA A 475 -3.31 15.98 1.36
C ALA A 475 -2.13 16.52 2.20
N ASN A 476 -1.64 15.78 3.20
CA ASN A 476 -0.57 16.20 4.11
C ASN A 476 0.64 15.27 3.99
N VAL A 477 1.68 15.73 3.33
CA VAL A 477 2.93 14.98 3.11
C VAL A 477 3.99 15.47 4.09
N PRO A 478 4.67 14.59 4.87
CA PRO A 478 5.73 15.00 5.78
C PRO A 478 6.85 15.76 5.07
N CYS A 479 7.38 16.80 5.70
CA CYS A 479 8.50 17.56 5.19
C CYS A 479 9.80 16.73 5.34
N MET A 480 10.51 16.53 4.23
CA MET A 480 11.75 15.75 4.20
C MET A 480 12.62 16.11 3.00
N SER A 481 13.89 15.77 3.07
CA SER A 481 14.78 15.75 1.92
C SER A 481 15.16 14.31 1.60
N ILE A 482 15.11 13.97 0.30
CA ILE A 482 15.46 12.65 -0.23
C ILE A 482 16.56 12.87 -1.27
N ARG A 483 17.64 12.09 -1.18
CA ARG A 483 18.63 11.90 -2.23
C ARG A 483 18.70 10.43 -2.57
N ASP A 484 18.53 10.07 -3.84
CA ASP A 484 18.35 8.68 -4.23
C ASP A 484 19.02 8.36 -5.57
N PHE A 485 19.52 7.14 -5.68
CA PHE A 485 20.18 6.59 -6.86
C PHE A 485 20.26 5.07 -6.77
N PRO A 486 20.28 4.34 -7.92
CA PRO A 486 20.31 2.88 -7.90
C PRO A 486 21.69 2.33 -7.52
N ARG A 487 21.68 1.19 -6.83
CA ARG A 487 22.87 0.38 -6.54
C ARG A 487 23.43 -0.30 -7.79
N PHE A 488 22.54 -0.86 -8.62
CA PHE A 488 22.90 -1.59 -9.83
C PHE A 488 22.34 -0.94 -11.09
N ALA A 489 23.11 -0.99 -12.18
CA ALA A 489 22.68 -0.48 -13.48
C ALA A 489 21.66 -1.40 -14.16
N TYR A 490 21.76 -2.72 -13.99
CA TYR A 490 20.81 -3.71 -14.48
C TYR A 490 19.84 -4.12 -13.38
N ARG A 491 18.56 -3.83 -13.55
CA ARG A 491 17.50 -4.14 -12.59
C ARG A 491 16.37 -4.84 -13.33
N GLY A 492 16.49 -6.19 -13.38
CA GLY A 492 15.75 -7.02 -14.30
C GLY A 492 14.54 -7.72 -13.72
N LEU A 493 13.61 -7.98 -14.62
CA LEU A 493 12.52 -8.95 -14.45
C LEU A 493 12.37 -9.73 -15.76
N GLU A 494 12.33 -11.05 -15.69
CA GLU A 494 12.02 -11.94 -16.81
C GLU A 494 10.53 -12.34 -16.75
N LEU A 495 9.93 -12.49 -17.94
CA LEU A 495 8.62 -13.09 -18.13
C LEU A 495 8.67 -14.10 -19.28
N ASP A 496 8.38 -15.36 -18.94
CA ASP A 496 8.17 -16.41 -19.91
C ASP A 496 6.78 -16.28 -20.56
N CYS A 497 6.80 -15.99 -21.87
CA CYS A 497 5.60 -15.98 -22.72
C CYS A 497 5.53 -17.19 -23.65
N SER A 498 6.52 -18.10 -23.58
CA SER A 498 6.58 -19.29 -24.41
C SER A 498 5.77 -20.44 -23.85
N ARG A 499 5.94 -20.80 -22.58
CA ARG A 499 5.17 -21.87 -21.96
C ARG A 499 3.70 -21.48 -21.89
N HIS A 500 3.37 -20.27 -21.39
CA HIS A 500 2.05 -19.67 -21.52
C HIS A 500 2.11 -18.29 -22.17
N PHE A 501 1.20 -18.07 -23.11
CA PHE A 501 1.14 -16.82 -23.90
C PHE A 501 0.30 -15.77 -23.20
N PHE A 502 0.89 -14.61 -22.90
CA PHE A 502 0.20 -13.45 -22.34
C PHE A 502 0.02 -12.37 -23.41
N LYS A 503 -1.15 -11.74 -23.42
CA LYS A 503 -1.45 -10.66 -24.37
C LYS A 503 -0.65 -9.41 -24.05
N ILE A 504 -0.52 -8.50 -25.01
CA ILE A 504 0.26 -7.25 -24.82
C ILE A 504 -0.26 -6.37 -23.70
N ASP A 505 -1.56 -6.43 -23.37
CA ASP A 505 -2.12 -5.63 -22.27
C ASP A 505 -1.62 -6.13 -20.90
N GLU A 506 -1.49 -7.44 -20.74
CA GLU A 506 -0.89 -8.05 -19.54
C GLU A 506 0.61 -7.70 -19.45
N VAL A 507 1.34 -7.82 -20.56
CA VAL A 507 2.76 -7.43 -20.60
C VAL A 507 2.91 -5.94 -20.22
N LYS A 508 2.05 -5.06 -20.71
CA LYS A 508 2.05 -3.65 -20.33
C LYS A 508 1.76 -3.43 -18.86
N LYS A 509 0.84 -4.21 -18.27
CA LYS A 509 0.54 -4.14 -16.83
C LYS A 509 1.76 -4.52 -15.99
N ILE A 510 2.54 -5.52 -16.42
CA ILE A 510 3.82 -5.87 -15.79
C ILE A 510 4.85 -4.72 -15.93
N LEU A 511 4.95 -4.11 -17.12
CA LEU A 511 5.84 -2.95 -17.31
C LEU A 511 5.44 -1.76 -16.43
N ASP A 512 4.15 -1.56 -16.16
CA ASP A 512 3.66 -0.51 -15.26
C ASP A 512 4.14 -0.73 -13.82
N VAL A 513 4.02 -1.96 -13.32
CA VAL A 513 4.46 -2.27 -11.95
C VAL A 513 6.00 -2.27 -11.85
N MET A 514 6.72 -2.69 -12.89
CA MET A 514 8.18 -2.56 -12.95
C MET A 514 8.62 -1.08 -12.83
N ALA A 515 7.98 -0.18 -13.58
CA ALA A 515 8.29 1.25 -13.55
C ALA A 515 7.98 1.88 -12.19
N MET A 516 6.91 1.47 -11.52
CA MET A 516 6.53 1.92 -10.18
C MET A 516 7.62 1.61 -9.15
N TYR A 517 8.28 0.46 -9.30
CA TYR A 517 9.33 -0.02 -8.40
C TYR A 517 10.75 0.09 -8.99
N LYS A 518 10.94 0.95 -10.01
CA LYS A 518 12.23 1.38 -10.57
C LYS A 518 13.08 0.27 -11.22
N LEU A 519 12.45 -0.80 -11.69
CA LEU A 519 13.09 -1.80 -12.55
C LEU A 519 13.27 -1.21 -13.96
N ASN A 520 14.37 -1.56 -14.66
CA ASN A 520 14.70 -0.94 -15.93
C ASN A 520 15.06 -1.92 -17.04
N ARG A 521 15.02 -3.22 -16.80
CA ARG A 521 15.26 -4.27 -17.80
C ARG A 521 14.13 -5.28 -17.77
N PHE A 522 13.44 -5.44 -18.90
CA PHE A 522 12.43 -6.46 -19.09
C PHE A 522 12.98 -7.54 -19.99
N HIS A 523 13.34 -8.68 -19.41
CA HIS A 523 13.76 -9.87 -20.13
C HIS A 523 12.51 -10.61 -20.61
N TRP A 524 12.31 -10.67 -21.94
CA TRP A 524 11.14 -11.24 -22.55
C TRP A 524 11.48 -12.56 -23.20
N HIS A 525 11.16 -13.68 -22.52
CA HIS A 525 11.39 -15.01 -23.02
C HIS A 525 10.31 -15.37 -24.06
N LEU A 526 10.70 -15.28 -25.35
CA LEU A 526 9.77 -15.30 -26.48
C LEU A 526 9.73 -16.65 -27.20
N THR A 527 10.70 -17.53 -26.98
CA THR A 527 10.79 -18.81 -27.70
C THR A 527 11.31 -19.90 -26.80
N ASP A 528 10.66 -21.06 -26.87
CA ASP A 528 11.03 -22.28 -26.19
C ASP A 528 10.49 -23.49 -26.96
N ASP A 529 10.69 -24.72 -26.48
CA ASP A 529 10.16 -25.98 -27.01
C ASP A 529 8.63 -25.95 -27.17
N HIS A 530 7.94 -25.18 -26.30
CA HIS A 530 6.48 -25.15 -26.16
C HIS A 530 5.80 -24.09 -27.02
N GLY A 531 6.58 -23.19 -27.63
CA GLY A 531 6.01 -22.16 -28.48
C GLY A 531 6.97 -21.09 -28.95
N TRP A 532 6.80 -20.67 -30.18
CA TRP A 532 7.48 -19.54 -30.81
C TRP A 532 6.55 -18.33 -30.84
N ARG A 533 6.91 -17.24 -30.13
CA ARG A 533 5.98 -16.13 -29.90
C ARG A 533 6.27 -14.86 -30.70
N VAL A 534 7.34 -14.82 -31.48
CA VAL A 534 7.73 -13.63 -32.24
C VAL A 534 7.53 -13.83 -33.75
N GLU A 535 6.80 -12.89 -34.39
CA GLU A 535 6.65 -12.92 -35.84
C GLU A 535 7.98 -12.61 -36.54
N ILE A 536 8.46 -13.55 -37.35
CA ILE A 536 9.60 -13.40 -38.28
C ILE A 536 9.06 -13.54 -39.70
N ARG A 537 8.98 -12.45 -40.44
CA ARG A 537 8.32 -12.42 -41.74
C ARG A 537 9.04 -13.26 -42.80
N LYS A 538 10.36 -13.38 -42.66
CA LYS A 538 11.16 -14.28 -43.50
C LYS A 538 10.82 -15.77 -43.28
N TYR A 539 10.34 -16.11 -42.08
CA TYR A 539 10.09 -17.49 -41.67
C TYR A 539 8.64 -17.66 -41.11
N PRO A 540 7.61 -17.53 -41.98
CA PRO A 540 6.21 -17.44 -41.53
C PRO A 540 5.67 -18.71 -40.88
N LEU A 541 6.29 -19.87 -41.05
CA LEU A 541 5.87 -21.11 -40.40
C LEU A 541 6.24 -21.10 -38.90
N LEU A 542 7.15 -20.22 -38.41
CA LEU A 542 7.42 -20.09 -37.01
C LEU A 542 6.17 -19.69 -36.22
N THR A 543 5.33 -18.80 -36.77
CA THR A 543 4.05 -18.43 -36.15
C THR A 543 2.87 -19.25 -36.68
N GLY A 544 2.99 -19.82 -37.89
CA GLY A 544 1.97 -20.70 -38.47
C GLY A 544 1.90 -22.08 -37.84
N VAL A 545 3.06 -22.62 -37.45
CA VAL A 545 3.22 -23.96 -36.85
C VAL A 545 3.82 -23.85 -35.46
N GLY A 546 5.00 -23.24 -35.33
CA GLY A 546 5.78 -23.19 -34.09
C GLY A 546 5.08 -22.49 -32.93
N ALA A 547 4.12 -21.61 -33.20
CA ALA A 547 3.37 -20.91 -32.14
C ALA A 547 2.23 -21.75 -31.52
N TRP A 548 2.00 -23.00 -32.01
CA TRP A 548 0.83 -23.79 -31.64
C TRP A 548 1.19 -25.21 -31.23
N ARG A 549 0.73 -25.65 -30.06
CA ARG A 549 0.87 -27.02 -29.57
C ARG A 549 -0.48 -27.71 -29.42
N ASP A 550 -0.49 -29.03 -29.47
CA ASP A 550 -1.70 -29.86 -29.51
C ASP A 550 -2.21 -30.26 -28.10
N GLY A 551 -1.73 -29.59 -27.07
CA GLY A 551 -2.12 -29.79 -25.68
C GLY A 551 -1.08 -29.21 -24.74
N SER A 552 -1.41 -29.14 -23.46
CA SER A 552 -0.52 -28.72 -22.39
C SER A 552 -0.58 -29.69 -21.23
N GLN A 553 0.53 -30.00 -20.62
CA GLN A 553 0.55 -30.68 -19.32
C GLN A 553 -0.13 -29.79 -18.28
N VAL A 554 -1.05 -30.36 -17.48
CA VAL A 554 -1.92 -29.56 -16.59
C VAL A 554 -1.35 -29.47 -15.18
N ASP A 555 -0.67 -30.53 -14.73
CA ASP A 555 -0.12 -30.66 -13.39
C ASP A 555 1.19 -31.48 -13.40
N TRP A 556 1.63 -31.94 -12.25
CA TRP A 556 2.85 -32.73 -12.09
C TRP A 556 2.77 -34.14 -12.67
N GLU A 557 1.59 -34.63 -13.06
CA GLU A 557 1.44 -35.93 -13.70
C GLU A 557 1.80 -35.82 -15.19
N VAL A 558 2.95 -36.36 -15.58
CA VAL A 558 3.52 -36.28 -16.94
C VAL A 558 2.53 -36.71 -18.02
N ASN A 559 1.60 -37.62 -17.71
CA ASN A 559 0.58 -38.09 -18.64
C ASN A 559 -0.73 -37.33 -18.62
N HIS A 560 -0.84 -36.33 -17.76
CA HIS A 560 -2.05 -35.49 -17.66
C HIS A 560 -1.93 -34.27 -18.58
N ASN A 561 -2.29 -34.48 -19.84
CA ASN A 561 -2.32 -33.44 -20.89
C ASN A 561 -3.78 -33.11 -21.22
N ASP A 562 -4.09 -31.84 -21.37
CA ASP A 562 -5.46 -31.38 -21.64
C ASP A 562 -5.96 -31.68 -23.07
N GLY A 563 -5.06 -31.96 -23.99
CA GLY A 563 -5.39 -32.18 -25.40
C GLY A 563 -6.01 -30.99 -26.11
N ILE A 564 -5.91 -29.79 -25.51
CA ILE A 564 -6.50 -28.57 -26.05
C ILE A 564 -5.44 -27.83 -26.84
N ARG A 565 -5.71 -27.55 -28.10
CA ARG A 565 -4.80 -26.76 -28.94
C ARG A 565 -4.58 -25.38 -28.30
N TYR A 566 -3.32 -25.07 -27.99
CA TYR A 566 -2.93 -23.85 -27.32
C TYR A 566 -1.85 -23.10 -28.09
N GLY A 567 -1.86 -21.75 -28.03
CA GLY A 567 -0.82 -20.94 -28.62
C GLY A 567 -1.21 -19.48 -28.81
N GLY A 568 -0.32 -18.75 -29.43
CA GLY A 568 -0.41 -17.33 -29.72
C GLY A 568 0.96 -16.79 -30.13
N PHE A 569 1.00 -15.60 -30.67
CA PHE A 569 2.24 -14.91 -31.01
C PHE A 569 1.99 -13.41 -31.07
N TYR A 570 3.07 -12.64 -31.03
CA TYR A 570 3.06 -11.20 -31.20
C TYR A 570 3.46 -10.83 -32.63
N THR A 571 2.66 -9.96 -33.26
CA THR A 571 3.05 -9.38 -34.55
C THR A 571 4.18 -8.37 -34.33
N GLN A 572 4.95 -8.08 -35.36
CA GLN A 572 6.03 -7.07 -35.27
C GLN A 572 5.51 -5.69 -34.84
N GLU A 573 4.28 -5.33 -35.25
CA GLU A 573 3.63 -4.10 -34.84
C GLU A 573 3.34 -4.10 -33.33
N GLN A 574 2.84 -5.21 -32.76
CA GLN A 574 2.60 -5.36 -31.34
C GLN A 574 3.91 -5.32 -30.54
N LEU A 575 4.95 -5.98 -31.03
CA LEU A 575 6.27 -5.92 -30.39
C LEU A 575 6.82 -4.49 -30.34
N ARG A 576 6.76 -3.74 -31.46
CA ARG A 576 7.17 -2.32 -31.48
C ARG A 576 6.31 -1.44 -30.57
N GLU A 577 5.02 -1.73 -30.45
CA GLU A 577 4.12 -1.04 -29.51
C GLU A 577 4.59 -1.24 -28.06
N VAL A 578 4.91 -2.47 -27.68
CA VAL A 578 5.41 -2.78 -26.34
C VAL A 578 6.79 -2.15 -26.09
N VAL A 579 7.68 -2.17 -27.09
CA VAL A 579 9.00 -1.51 -27.02
C VAL A 579 8.84 0.00 -26.75
N ALA A 580 7.95 0.67 -27.48
CA ALA A 580 7.68 2.10 -27.26
C ALA A 580 7.07 2.37 -25.90
N TYR A 581 6.17 1.51 -25.46
CA TYR A 581 5.50 1.59 -24.14
C TYR A 581 6.51 1.43 -22.98
N ALA A 582 7.44 0.47 -23.09
CA ALA A 582 8.52 0.25 -22.13
C ALA A 582 9.47 1.44 -22.08
N ALA A 583 9.87 1.98 -23.25
CA ALA A 583 10.77 3.12 -23.34
C ALA A 583 10.22 4.39 -22.65
N GLU A 584 8.89 4.65 -22.75
CA GLU A 584 8.25 5.74 -22.00
C GLU A 584 8.32 5.54 -20.48
N ARG A 585 8.59 4.34 -20.01
CA ARG A 585 8.75 3.93 -18.58
C ARG A 585 10.20 3.76 -18.15
N GLY A 586 11.15 4.11 -19.03
CA GLY A 586 12.57 3.94 -18.75
C GLY A 586 13.02 2.47 -18.72
N ILE A 587 12.25 1.58 -19.33
CA ILE A 587 12.52 0.14 -19.38
C ILE A 587 13.03 -0.22 -20.76
N GLU A 588 14.17 -0.89 -20.83
CA GLU A 588 14.70 -1.52 -22.03
C GLU A 588 14.28 -3.00 -22.07
N ILE A 589 13.82 -3.46 -23.23
CA ILE A 589 13.45 -4.86 -23.43
C ILE A 589 14.67 -5.64 -23.91
N VAL A 590 14.95 -6.75 -23.23
CA VAL A 590 15.95 -7.77 -23.62
C VAL A 590 15.15 -8.96 -24.15
N PRO A 591 14.99 -9.10 -25.48
CA PRO A 591 14.31 -10.25 -26.04
C PRO A 591 15.20 -11.48 -26.02
N GLU A 592 14.60 -12.65 -25.75
CA GLU A 592 15.28 -13.94 -25.81
C GLU A 592 14.82 -14.78 -26.99
N ILE A 593 15.79 -15.33 -27.71
CA ILE A 593 15.64 -16.45 -28.64
C ILE A 593 16.56 -17.56 -28.10
N ASP A 594 15.96 -18.51 -27.45
CA ASP A 594 16.71 -19.59 -26.82
C ASP A 594 17.27 -20.58 -27.83
N LEU A 595 18.56 -20.90 -27.67
CA LEU A 595 19.33 -21.79 -28.55
C LEU A 595 20.61 -22.33 -27.86
N PRO A 596 21.15 -23.47 -28.25
CA PRO A 596 20.72 -24.39 -29.34
C PRO A 596 19.65 -25.40 -28.91
N ALA A 597 19.34 -25.50 -27.60
CA ALA A 597 18.22 -26.21 -27.04
C ALA A 597 16.96 -25.35 -27.04
N HIS A 598 15.88 -25.79 -26.39
CA HIS A 598 14.62 -25.09 -26.26
C HIS A 598 14.08 -24.52 -27.59
N LEU A 599 14.32 -25.20 -28.69
CA LEU A 599 14.04 -24.72 -30.04
C LEU A 599 13.09 -25.65 -30.84
N VAL A 600 12.47 -26.65 -30.18
CA VAL A 600 11.61 -27.65 -30.89
C VAL A 600 10.41 -26.98 -31.56
N SER A 601 9.93 -25.86 -31.05
CA SER A 601 8.89 -25.07 -31.72
C SER A 601 9.34 -24.59 -33.12
N ALA A 602 10.58 -24.17 -33.27
CA ALA A 602 11.15 -23.84 -34.57
C ALA A 602 11.45 -25.08 -35.43
N LEU A 603 11.92 -26.17 -34.82
CA LEU A 603 12.16 -27.42 -35.55
C LEU A 603 10.87 -28.02 -36.07
N ALA A 604 9.75 -27.89 -35.37
CA ALA A 604 8.44 -28.29 -35.85
C ALA A 604 8.00 -27.52 -37.09
N ALA A 605 8.40 -26.24 -37.20
CA ALA A 605 8.13 -25.39 -38.37
C ALA A 605 9.09 -25.66 -39.53
N TYR A 606 10.39 -25.93 -39.24
CA TYR A 606 11.51 -26.11 -40.17
C TYR A 606 12.33 -27.33 -39.81
N PRO A 607 11.86 -28.56 -40.10
CA PRO A 607 12.49 -29.78 -39.59
C PRO A 607 13.95 -30.00 -40.06
N GLU A 608 14.32 -29.40 -41.17
CA GLU A 608 15.68 -29.48 -41.71
C GLU A 608 16.74 -28.83 -40.84
N LEU A 609 16.35 -27.99 -39.88
CA LEU A 609 17.25 -27.34 -38.93
C LEU A 609 17.71 -28.30 -37.82
N GLY A 610 16.95 -29.35 -37.54
CA GLY A 610 17.30 -30.32 -36.51
C GLY A 610 18.25 -31.43 -36.99
N CYS A 611 18.84 -32.15 -36.05
CA CYS A 611 19.82 -33.22 -36.33
C CYS A 611 19.21 -34.41 -37.05
N THR A 612 17.96 -34.77 -36.75
CA THR A 612 17.30 -35.94 -37.34
C THR A 612 16.52 -35.63 -38.62
N GLY A 613 16.27 -34.31 -38.88
CA GLY A 613 15.45 -33.87 -40.01
C GLY A 613 13.92 -34.09 -39.82
N GLY A 614 13.53 -34.44 -38.63
CA GLY A 614 12.11 -34.58 -38.19
C GLY A 614 11.43 -35.89 -38.61
N PRO A 615 10.09 -35.96 -38.59
CA PRO A 615 9.21 -34.84 -38.22
C PRO A 615 9.25 -34.50 -36.72
N TYR A 616 9.14 -33.21 -36.37
CA TYR A 616 9.04 -32.71 -34.99
C TYR A 616 7.64 -32.18 -34.71
N LYS A 617 7.26 -32.13 -33.46
CA LYS A 617 6.04 -31.48 -32.96
C LYS A 617 6.40 -30.51 -31.87
N VAL A 618 5.69 -29.40 -31.79
CA VAL A 618 5.79 -28.46 -30.66
C VAL A 618 5.53 -29.23 -29.37
N PHE A 619 6.37 -29.04 -28.38
CA PHE A 619 6.41 -29.87 -27.17
C PHE A 619 5.21 -29.56 -26.27
N THR A 620 4.74 -30.53 -25.51
CA THR A 620 3.51 -30.42 -24.72
C THR A 620 3.70 -30.82 -23.27
N LEU A 621 4.93 -31.26 -22.90
CA LEU A 621 5.30 -31.66 -21.55
C LEU A 621 6.23 -30.60 -20.94
N TRP A 622 6.10 -30.38 -19.66
CA TRP A 622 7.00 -29.46 -18.95
C TRP A 622 8.32 -30.18 -18.60
N ASP A 623 9.16 -30.39 -19.63
CA ASP A 623 10.46 -31.07 -19.56
C ASP A 623 11.35 -30.52 -20.69
N ILE A 624 12.61 -30.91 -20.66
CA ILE A 624 13.60 -30.56 -21.69
C ILE A 624 13.41 -31.47 -22.88
N ALA A 625 13.17 -30.91 -24.05
CA ALA A 625 13.04 -31.71 -25.26
C ALA A 625 14.40 -32.24 -25.73
N PRO A 626 14.48 -33.51 -26.23
CA PRO A 626 15.75 -34.10 -26.63
C PRO A 626 16.29 -33.60 -27.98
N ASP A 627 15.45 -32.93 -28.78
CA ASP A 627 15.79 -32.47 -30.12
C ASP A 627 16.23 -30.99 -30.13
N ILE A 628 17.38 -30.77 -30.73
CA ILE A 628 18.08 -29.46 -30.69
C ILE A 628 18.54 -29.06 -32.11
N LEU A 629 18.93 -27.78 -32.23
CA LEU A 629 19.47 -27.22 -33.46
C LEU A 629 20.70 -27.98 -33.93
N CYS A 630 20.78 -28.30 -35.23
CA CYS A 630 21.95 -28.96 -35.79
C CYS A 630 23.09 -27.95 -36.00
N ALA A 631 24.12 -28.04 -35.19
CA ALA A 631 25.29 -27.14 -35.22
C ALA A 631 26.26 -27.42 -36.38
N GLY A 632 26.07 -28.58 -37.04
CA GLY A 632 26.89 -28.97 -38.19
C GLY A 632 26.50 -28.37 -39.54
N LYS A 633 25.25 -27.85 -39.64
CA LYS A 633 24.71 -27.30 -40.90
C LYS A 633 24.85 -25.77 -40.98
N GLU A 634 25.33 -25.25 -42.09
CA GLU A 634 25.36 -23.78 -42.32
C GLU A 634 23.96 -23.18 -42.46
N SER A 635 22.96 -23.95 -42.94
CA SER A 635 21.58 -23.53 -43.01
C SER A 635 20.99 -23.16 -41.64
N SER A 636 21.44 -23.75 -40.55
CA SER A 636 21.07 -23.37 -39.19
C SER A 636 21.54 -21.96 -38.86
N PHE A 637 22.75 -21.61 -39.25
CA PHE A 637 23.26 -20.23 -39.03
C PHE A 637 22.66 -19.21 -39.96
N ASP A 638 22.31 -19.59 -41.23
CA ASP A 638 21.57 -18.74 -42.15
C ASP A 638 20.14 -18.45 -41.62
N PHE A 639 19.51 -19.45 -41.01
CA PHE A 639 18.23 -19.28 -40.31
C PHE A 639 18.36 -18.31 -39.14
N LEU A 640 19.29 -18.55 -38.22
CA LEU A 640 19.53 -17.68 -37.05
C LEU A 640 19.84 -16.25 -37.46
N ASN A 641 20.71 -16.05 -38.48
CA ASN A 641 21.00 -14.70 -38.97
C ASN A 641 19.73 -14.01 -39.52
N GLY A 642 18.87 -14.76 -40.19
CA GLY A 642 17.60 -14.24 -40.66
C GLY A 642 16.66 -13.79 -39.49
N VAL A 643 16.56 -14.62 -38.46
CA VAL A 643 15.77 -14.33 -37.25
C VAL A 643 16.35 -13.10 -36.54
N PHE A 644 17.62 -13.10 -36.23
CA PHE A 644 18.25 -11.97 -35.51
C PHE A 644 18.27 -10.67 -36.32
N SER A 645 18.24 -10.73 -37.64
CA SER A 645 18.12 -9.52 -38.45
C SER A 645 16.81 -8.80 -38.21
N GLU A 646 15.68 -9.52 -38.23
CA GLU A 646 14.37 -8.92 -37.97
C GLU A 646 14.19 -8.57 -36.48
N LEU A 647 14.75 -9.39 -35.57
CA LEU A 647 14.68 -9.12 -34.14
C LEU A 647 15.40 -7.80 -33.76
N CYS A 648 16.60 -7.58 -34.30
CA CYS A 648 17.37 -6.35 -34.08
C CYS A 648 16.69 -5.10 -34.63
N ASP A 649 15.90 -5.22 -35.70
CA ASP A 649 15.10 -4.13 -36.26
C ASP A 649 13.89 -3.78 -35.38
N ILE A 650 13.39 -4.72 -34.58
CA ILE A 650 12.26 -4.54 -33.65
C ILE A 650 12.73 -3.99 -32.31
N PHE A 651 13.80 -4.57 -31.76
CA PHE A 651 14.31 -4.27 -30.42
C PHE A 651 15.58 -3.41 -30.51
N PRO A 652 15.48 -2.11 -30.20
CA PRO A 652 16.61 -1.18 -30.31
C PRO A 652 17.63 -1.32 -29.18
N GLY A 653 17.27 -2.02 -28.08
CA GLY A 653 18.11 -2.22 -26.91
C GLY A 653 19.50 -2.80 -27.21
N GLU A 654 20.40 -2.65 -26.27
CA GLU A 654 21.80 -3.08 -26.43
C GLU A 654 21.95 -4.60 -26.44
N TYR A 655 21.11 -5.31 -25.68
CA TYR A 655 21.23 -6.74 -25.40
C TYR A 655 20.21 -7.60 -26.15
N ILE A 656 20.67 -8.78 -26.58
CA ILE A 656 19.84 -9.91 -27.02
C ILE A 656 20.22 -11.10 -26.15
N HIS A 657 19.26 -11.76 -25.52
CA HIS A 657 19.48 -13.00 -24.80
C HIS A 657 19.37 -14.19 -25.77
N ILE A 658 20.29 -15.14 -25.66
CA ILE A 658 20.38 -16.27 -26.59
C ILE A 658 20.15 -17.62 -25.91
N GLY A 659 19.68 -17.64 -24.65
CA GLY A 659 19.56 -18.85 -23.88
C GLY A 659 20.88 -19.52 -23.58
N GLY A 660 21.04 -20.75 -24.00
CA GLY A 660 22.27 -21.53 -23.86
C GLY A 660 22.21 -22.61 -22.79
N ASP A 661 21.10 -22.66 -22.05
CA ASP A 661 20.84 -23.57 -20.95
C ASP A 661 20.46 -24.98 -21.43
N GLU A 662 20.62 -25.92 -20.54
CA GLU A 662 20.08 -27.27 -20.55
C GLU A 662 20.26 -28.07 -21.87
N CYS A 663 21.23 -27.72 -22.71
CA CYS A 663 21.40 -28.28 -24.03
C CYS A 663 21.76 -29.81 -23.99
N PRO A 664 20.87 -30.76 -24.43
CA PRO A 664 21.18 -32.17 -24.47
C PRO A 664 22.18 -32.47 -25.56
N LYS A 665 23.32 -33.12 -25.25
CA LYS A 665 24.39 -33.42 -26.19
C LYS A 665 24.16 -34.70 -27.01
N ALA A 666 23.14 -35.51 -26.70
CA ALA A 666 22.90 -36.81 -27.29
C ALA A 666 22.70 -36.75 -28.82
N ARG A 667 21.90 -35.83 -29.31
CA ARG A 667 21.67 -35.68 -30.76
C ARG A 667 22.90 -35.27 -31.53
N TRP A 668 23.77 -34.43 -30.93
CA TRP A 668 25.03 -34.05 -31.59
C TRP A 668 26.02 -35.18 -31.65
N LYS A 669 26.08 -36.09 -30.66
CA LYS A 669 26.93 -37.26 -30.65
C LYS A 669 26.62 -38.24 -31.82
N GLU A 670 25.35 -38.32 -32.18
CA GLU A 670 24.86 -39.22 -33.23
C GLU A 670 24.77 -38.57 -34.61
N CYS A 671 24.77 -37.23 -34.68
CA CYS A 671 24.56 -36.46 -35.92
C CYS A 671 25.86 -36.41 -36.75
N PRO A 672 25.85 -36.93 -38.01
CA PRO A 672 27.06 -36.90 -38.87
C PRO A 672 27.52 -35.48 -39.18
N ASP A 673 26.62 -34.53 -39.33
CA ASP A 673 26.96 -33.14 -39.63
C ASP A 673 27.64 -32.47 -38.43
N CYS A 674 27.13 -32.71 -37.21
CA CYS A 674 27.72 -32.20 -35.98
C CYS A 674 29.08 -32.81 -35.71
N GLN A 675 29.22 -34.11 -35.88
CA GLN A 675 30.49 -34.82 -35.69
C GLN A 675 31.54 -34.39 -36.73
N ARG A 676 31.11 -34.12 -38.00
CA ARG A 676 31.99 -33.51 -38.99
C ARG A 676 32.47 -32.14 -38.52
N ARG A 677 31.59 -31.29 -38.04
CA ARG A 677 31.92 -29.96 -37.52
C ARG A 677 32.89 -30.05 -36.33
N ILE A 678 32.67 -30.98 -35.40
CA ILE A 678 33.61 -31.21 -34.29
C ILE A 678 34.98 -31.61 -34.83
N ALA A 679 35.05 -32.50 -35.84
CA ALA A 679 36.30 -32.88 -36.45
C ALA A 679 37.03 -31.71 -37.16
N GLU A 680 36.30 -30.82 -37.81
CA GLU A 680 36.81 -29.58 -38.41
C GLU A 680 37.36 -28.60 -37.39
N LEU A 681 36.68 -28.42 -36.25
CA LEU A 681 37.06 -27.52 -35.16
C LEU A 681 38.24 -28.11 -34.36
N GLY A 682 38.33 -29.42 -34.24
CA GLY A 682 39.41 -30.15 -33.58
C GLY A 682 39.44 -30.07 -32.05
N PRO A 683 38.30 -29.79 -31.30
CA PRO A 683 38.32 -29.84 -29.86
C PRO A 683 38.57 -31.26 -29.39
N LYS A 684 39.21 -31.39 -28.22
CA LYS A 684 39.40 -32.69 -27.55
C LYS A 684 38.64 -32.67 -26.24
N ASP A 685 38.15 -33.84 -25.87
CA ASP A 685 37.59 -34.04 -24.54
C ASP A 685 38.62 -33.69 -23.47
N THR A 686 38.17 -33.05 -22.44
CA THR A 686 38.92 -32.79 -21.21
C THR A 686 38.30 -33.60 -20.07
N GLU A 687 38.88 -33.49 -18.87
CA GLU A 687 38.27 -34.12 -17.68
C GLU A 687 36.88 -33.50 -17.35
N GLU A 688 36.66 -32.26 -17.76
CA GLU A 688 35.48 -31.48 -17.40
C GLU A 688 34.46 -31.40 -18.56
N TRP A 689 34.95 -31.25 -19.84
CA TRP A 689 34.11 -30.95 -21.00
C TRP A 689 34.36 -31.89 -22.18
N THR A 690 33.26 -32.38 -22.82
CA THR A 690 33.35 -33.17 -24.07
C THR A 690 33.40 -32.24 -25.28
N ALA A 691 33.73 -32.81 -26.46
CA ALA A 691 33.77 -32.12 -27.73
C ALA A 691 32.43 -31.40 -28.08
N GLU A 692 31.32 -31.94 -27.62
CA GLU A 692 29.98 -31.31 -27.82
C GLU A 692 29.78 -30.04 -26.99
N HIS A 693 30.43 -29.87 -25.84
CA HIS A 693 30.40 -28.59 -25.11
C HIS A 693 31.14 -27.52 -25.91
N TYR A 694 32.28 -27.87 -26.51
CA TYR A 694 33.00 -26.94 -27.41
C TYR A 694 32.21 -26.67 -28.71
N LEU A 695 31.38 -27.59 -29.19
CA LEU A 695 30.45 -27.36 -30.30
C LEU A 695 29.37 -26.34 -29.89
N GLN A 696 28.89 -26.37 -28.66
CA GLN A 696 27.98 -25.34 -28.15
C GLN A 696 28.67 -23.98 -28.11
N ASN A 697 29.89 -23.88 -27.60
CA ASN A 697 30.65 -22.62 -27.66
C ASN A 697 30.80 -22.09 -29.09
N TYR A 698 31.05 -22.99 -30.06
CA TYR A 698 31.09 -22.58 -31.47
C TYR A 698 29.76 -21.96 -31.94
N VAL A 699 28.59 -22.52 -31.52
CA VAL A 699 27.28 -21.92 -31.84
C VAL A 699 27.18 -20.54 -31.19
N THR A 700 27.48 -20.44 -29.89
CA THR A 700 27.47 -19.17 -29.14
C THR A 700 28.35 -18.13 -29.79
N ALA A 701 29.60 -18.46 -30.15
CA ALA A 701 30.54 -17.54 -30.80
C ALA A 701 30.06 -17.07 -32.18
N ARG A 702 29.44 -17.98 -32.97
CA ARG A 702 28.86 -17.63 -34.27
C ARG A 702 27.68 -16.64 -34.09
N VAL A 703 26.82 -16.87 -33.14
CA VAL A 703 25.67 -15.98 -32.86
C VAL A 703 26.15 -14.65 -32.28
N GLN A 704 27.10 -14.68 -31.35
CA GLN A 704 27.71 -13.47 -30.80
C GLN A 704 28.28 -12.58 -31.91
N LYS A 705 29.01 -13.18 -32.88
CA LYS A 705 29.52 -12.44 -34.02
C LYS A 705 28.38 -11.83 -34.87
N MET A 706 27.30 -12.61 -35.17
CA MET A 706 26.15 -12.12 -35.94
C MET A 706 25.48 -10.92 -35.28
N LEU A 707 25.36 -10.96 -33.94
CA LEU A 707 24.75 -9.88 -33.16
C LEU A 707 25.71 -8.67 -33.03
N ALA A 708 26.99 -8.91 -32.84
CA ALA A 708 28.03 -7.83 -32.83
C ALA A 708 28.09 -7.08 -34.16
N ASP A 709 27.98 -7.79 -35.31
CA ASP A 709 27.91 -7.19 -36.65
C ASP A 709 26.63 -6.28 -36.80
N LYS A 710 25.65 -6.43 -35.94
CA LYS A 710 24.41 -5.60 -35.84
C LYS A 710 24.46 -4.59 -34.69
N GLY A 711 25.59 -4.47 -33.99
CA GLY A 711 25.78 -3.56 -32.85
C GLY A 711 25.12 -4.00 -31.55
N LYS A 712 24.85 -5.31 -31.40
CA LYS A 712 24.24 -5.89 -30.20
C LYS A 712 25.25 -6.67 -29.37
N LYS A 713 25.00 -6.75 -28.06
CA LYS A 713 25.69 -7.61 -27.11
C LYS A 713 24.85 -8.83 -26.78
N VAL A 714 25.51 -9.93 -26.45
CA VAL A 714 24.88 -11.20 -26.08
C VAL A 714 24.79 -11.32 -24.57
N ILE A 715 23.64 -11.77 -24.08
CA ILE A 715 23.46 -12.38 -22.76
C ILE A 715 23.16 -13.86 -22.98
N GLY A 716 23.67 -14.74 -22.15
CA GLY A 716 23.28 -16.16 -22.11
C GLY A 716 23.35 -16.71 -20.70
N TRP A 717 22.62 -17.78 -20.45
CA TRP A 717 22.64 -18.50 -19.18
C TRP A 717 24.04 -19.01 -18.87
N ASP A 718 24.35 -19.35 -17.63
CA ASP A 718 25.72 -19.61 -17.17
C ASP A 718 26.38 -20.86 -17.79
N GLU A 719 25.60 -21.69 -18.51
CA GLU A 719 26.14 -22.79 -19.34
C GLU A 719 27.02 -22.33 -20.49
N ILE A 720 26.90 -21.08 -20.95
CA ILE A 720 27.83 -20.54 -21.97
C ILE A 720 29.28 -20.49 -21.49
N LEU A 721 29.52 -20.61 -20.16
CA LEU A 721 30.85 -20.75 -19.54
C LEU A 721 31.44 -22.16 -19.66
N GLU A 722 30.66 -23.13 -20.12
CA GLU A 722 31.10 -24.51 -20.28
C GLU A 722 31.97 -24.62 -21.54
N GLY A 723 33.24 -24.97 -21.37
CA GLY A 723 34.22 -24.95 -22.46
C GLY A 723 34.98 -23.67 -22.56
N SER A 724 34.79 -22.87 -23.63
CA SER A 724 35.48 -21.58 -23.84
C SER A 724 34.48 -20.52 -24.33
N LEU A 725 34.39 -19.39 -23.62
CA LEU A 725 33.54 -18.24 -24.00
C LEU A 725 34.37 -17.15 -24.65
N GLU A 726 33.89 -16.60 -25.78
CA GLU A 726 34.51 -15.44 -26.43
C GLU A 726 34.27 -14.15 -25.63
N PRO A 727 35.26 -13.22 -25.60
CA PRO A 727 35.11 -11.95 -24.88
C PRO A 727 33.92 -11.13 -25.34
N GLY A 728 33.29 -10.41 -24.41
CA GLY A 728 32.19 -9.47 -24.69
C GLY A 728 30.79 -10.08 -24.57
N ALA A 729 30.66 -11.35 -24.23
CA ALA A 729 29.38 -11.93 -23.76
C ALA A 729 29.13 -11.58 -22.31
N THR A 730 27.85 -11.45 -21.94
CA THR A 730 27.39 -11.29 -20.56
C THR A 730 26.77 -12.59 -20.07
N VAL A 731 27.12 -13.02 -18.87
CA VAL A 731 26.68 -14.29 -18.29
C VAL A 731 25.51 -14.04 -17.33
N MET A 732 24.41 -14.77 -17.49
CA MET A 732 23.29 -14.76 -16.55
C MET A 732 23.36 -16.00 -15.67
N SER A 733 23.68 -15.79 -14.39
CA SER A 733 23.94 -16.87 -13.43
C SER A 733 22.69 -17.30 -12.71
N TRP A 734 22.12 -18.49 -13.03
CA TRP A 734 20.87 -18.98 -12.49
C TRP A 734 21.01 -20.22 -11.60
N ARG A 735 21.92 -21.14 -11.91
CA ARG A 735 22.14 -22.41 -11.17
C ARG A 735 22.64 -22.22 -9.74
N GLY A 736 23.12 -21.01 -9.42
CA GLY A 736 23.64 -20.56 -8.15
C GLY A 736 24.36 -19.23 -8.33
N THR A 737 25.27 -18.92 -7.41
CA THR A 737 26.11 -17.72 -7.48
C THR A 737 27.49 -17.98 -8.10
N GLU A 738 27.85 -19.24 -8.25
CA GLU A 738 29.18 -19.70 -8.71
C GLU A 738 29.44 -19.31 -10.17
N GLY A 739 28.42 -19.39 -11.04
CA GLY A 739 28.51 -18.97 -12.44
C GLY A 739 28.88 -17.50 -12.56
N GLY A 740 28.20 -16.63 -11.79
CA GLY A 740 28.46 -15.20 -11.76
C GLY A 740 29.84 -14.87 -11.16
N LEU A 741 30.24 -15.55 -10.09
CA LEU A 741 31.58 -15.42 -9.52
C LEU A 741 32.67 -15.81 -10.53
N LYS A 742 32.50 -16.96 -11.20
CA LYS A 742 33.45 -17.45 -12.24
C LYS A 742 33.54 -16.46 -13.41
N ALA A 743 32.39 -15.96 -13.89
CA ALA A 743 32.33 -14.98 -14.96
C ALA A 743 33.06 -13.69 -14.57
N ALA A 744 32.69 -13.07 -13.45
CA ALA A 744 33.25 -11.82 -12.97
C ALA A 744 34.78 -11.91 -12.76
N CYS A 745 35.27 -12.98 -12.13
CA CYS A 745 36.69 -13.19 -11.90
C CYS A 745 37.46 -13.58 -13.19
N SER A 746 36.75 -13.98 -14.25
CA SER A 746 37.33 -14.20 -15.59
C SER A 746 37.24 -12.98 -16.50
N GLY A 747 36.71 -11.83 -16.01
CA GLY A 747 36.62 -10.59 -16.77
C GLY A 747 35.40 -10.48 -17.68
N PHE A 748 34.36 -11.30 -17.43
CA PHE A 748 33.07 -11.20 -18.10
C PHE A 748 32.06 -10.48 -17.22
N ASP A 749 31.20 -9.67 -17.81
CA ASP A 749 30.07 -9.09 -17.11
C ASP A 749 29.05 -10.19 -16.75
N ALA A 750 28.43 -10.05 -15.58
CA ALA A 750 27.47 -11.01 -15.09
C ALA A 750 26.19 -10.36 -14.51
N ILE A 751 25.07 -11.03 -14.68
CA ILE A 751 23.78 -10.72 -14.08
C ILE A 751 23.41 -11.88 -13.17
N MET A 752 23.06 -11.55 -11.91
CA MET A 752 22.77 -12.55 -10.88
C MET A 752 21.27 -12.84 -10.83
N THR A 753 20.91 -14.10 -11.02
CA THR A 753 19.52 -14.56 -10.93
C THR A 753 19.38 -15.96 -10.32
N PRO A 754 20.06 -16.24 -9.16
CA PRO A 754 20.09 -17.58 -8.61
C PRO A 754 18.71 -18.10 -8.26
N LEU A 755 18.44 -19.35 -8.68
CA LEU A 755 17.15 -20.02 -8.45
C LEU A 755 16.72 -20.03 -6.97
N THR A 756 17.68 -19.98 -6.04
CA THR A 756 17.43 -19.98 -4.60
C THR A 756 16.81 -18.68 -4.07
N HIS A 757 16.85 -17.58 -4.84
CA HIS A 757 16.38 -16.26 -4.38
C HIS A 757 15.55 -15.49 -5.42
N CYS A 758 15.64 -15.85 -6.70
CA CYS A 758 15.14 -15.01 -7.79
C CYS A 758 14.04 -15.67 -8.64
N TYR A 759 13.69 -16.95 -8.39
CA TYR A 759 12.71 -17.71 -9.19
C TYR A 759 11.31 -17.55 -8.61
N LEU A 760 10.52 -16.68 -9.23
CA LEU A 760 9.21 -16.25 -8.75
C LEU A 760 8.07 -17.21 -9.16
N ASP A 761 8.37 -18.28 -9.87
CA ASP A 761 7.49 -19.41 -10.18
C ASP A 761 7.42 -20.46 -9.04
N TYR A 762 8.28 -20.33 -8.02
CA TYR A 762 8.23 -21.14 -6.80
C TYR A 762 7.07 -20.74 -5.90
N CYS A 763 6.53 -21.66 -5.10
CA CYS A 763 5.44 -21.37 -4.17
C CYS A 763 5.84 -20.29 -3.14
N GLN A 764 4.94 -19.37 -2.87
CA GLN A 764 5.18 -18.28 -1.89
C GLN A 764 4.95 -18.72 -0.44
N GLY A 765 4.07 -19.71 -0.22
CA GLY A 765 3.75 -20.25 1.09
C GLY A 765 4.36 -21.63 1.33
N PRO A 766 4.51 -22.05 2.60
CA PRO A 766 5.13 -23.33 2.95
C PRO A 766 4.24 -24.55 2.69
N ASP A 767 2.94 -24.34 2.48
CA ASP A 767 1.97 -25.40 2.23
C ASP A 767 1.51 -25.33 0.75
N PRO A 768 2.07 -26.17 -0.14
CA PRO A 768 1.73 -26.15 -1.56
C PRO A 768 0.25 -26.42 -1.86
N MET A 769 -0.47 -27.09 -0.93
CA MET A 769 -1.91 -27.37 -1.10
C MET A 769 -2.79 -26.13 -0.95
N ARG A 770 -2.24 -25.06 -0.40
CA ARG A 770 -2.93 -23.77 -0.22
C ARG A 770 -2.44 -22.68 -1.19
N GLU A 771 -1.45 -23.02 -2.00
CA GLU A 771 -0.90 -22.14 -3.01
C GLU A 771 -1.46 -22.50 -4.39
N PRO A 772 -1.51 -21.56 -5.35
CA PRO A 772 -1.69 -21.91 -6.75
C PRO A 772 -0.57 -22.87 -7.21
N THR A 773 -0.85 -23.71 -8.21
CA THR A 773 0.13 -24.67 -8.73
C THR A 773 1.38 -23.93 -9.23
N GLY A 774 2.53 -24.27 -8.70
CA GLY A 774 3.84 -23.75 -9.10
C GLY A 774 4.82 -24.89 -9.36
N ILE A 775 6.11 -24.59 -9.56
CA ILE A 775 7.13 -25.61 -9.87
C ILE A 775 7.54 -26.46 -8.64
N GLY A 776 6.83 -26.38 -7.53
CA GLY A 776 6.95 -27.27 -6.37
C GLY A 776 8.01 -26.90 -5.34
N HIS A 777 8.79 -25.88 -5.53
CA HIS A 777 9.73 -25.33 -4.56
C HIS A 777 9.11 -24.20 -3.75
N TYR A 778 9.73 -23.87 -2.61
CA TYR A 778 9.26 -22.81 -1.72
C TYR A 778 10.26 -21.65 -1.70
N LEU A 779 9.79 -20.46 -2.05
CA LEU A 779 10.58 -19.22 -2.00
C LEU A 779 9.76 -18.12 -1.33
N PRO A 780 9.88 -17.94 -0.01
CA PRO A 780 9.21 -16.83 0.69
C PRO A 780 9.85 -15.49 0.36
N ILE A 781 9.07 -14.42 0.55
CA ILE A 781 9.52 -13.07 0.27
C ILE A 781 10.73 -12.65 1.11
N GLU A 782 10.84 -13.13 2.35
CA GLU A 782 11.98 -12.91 3.24
C GLU A 782 13.28 -13.42 2.61
N LYS A 783 13.20 -14.57 1.93
CA LYS A 783 14.35 -15.16 1.25
C LYS A 783 14.75 -14.31 0.04
N CYS A 784 13.80 -13.84 -0.77
CA CYS A 784 14.07 -12.88 -1.84
C CYS A 784 14.74 -11.61 -1.30
N TYR A 785 14.20 -11.04 -0.22
CA TYR A 785 14.71 -9.83 0.42
C TYR A 785 16.11 -10.00 1.01
N SER A 786 16.43 -11.17 1.55
CA SER A 786 17.72 -11.45 2.18
C SER A 786 18.89 -11.55 1.19
N TYR A 787 18.61 -11.64 -0.10
CA TYR A 787 19.64 -11.83 -1.12
C TYR A 787 20.67 -10.69 -1.13
N GLU A 788 21.97 -11.07 -1.16
CA GLU A 788 23.09 -10.14 -1.32
C GLU A 788 23.92 -10.55 -2.54
N PRO A 789 23.75 -9.87 -3.69
CA PRO A 789 24.34 -10.27 -4.97
C PRO A 789 25.86 -10.23 -5.02
N LEU A 790 26.50 -9.45 -4.14
CA LEU A 790 27.95 -9.31 -4.08
C LEU A 790 28.61 -10.18 -3.00
N GLU A 791 27.82 -11.00 -2.30
CA GLU A 791 28.36 -11.92 -1.30
C GLU A 791 29.30 -12.94 -1.94
N GLY A 792 30.49 -13.13 -1.36
CA GLY A 792 31.52 -14.04 -1.85
C GLY A 792 32.28 -13.55 -3.07
N ILE A 793 31.92 -12.39 -3.69
CA ILE A 793 32.62 -11.85 -4.87
C ILE A 793 33.79 -10.95 -4.42
N PRO A 794 35.02 -11.23 -4.85
CA PRO A 794 36.18 -10.39 -4.57
C PRO A 794 35.95 -8.94 -5.01
N ALA A 795 36.47 -7.98 -4.24
CA ALA A 795 36.23 -6.57 -4.46
C ALA A 795 36.65 -6.09 -5.88
N GLU A 796 37.75 -6.65 -6.39
CA GLU A 796 38.28 -6.37 -7.74
C GLU A 796 37.39 -6.92 -8.87
N CYS A 797 36.55 -7.91 -8.62
CA CYS A 797 35.65 -8.50 -9.61
C CYS A 797 34.23 -7.90 -9.57
N ARG A 798 33.86 -7.17 -8.49
CA ARG A 798 32.48 -6.69 -8.26
C ARG A 798 31.95 -5.76 -9.34
N HIS A 799 32.81 -5.01 -10.01
CA HIS A 799 32.42 -4.11 -11.08
C HIS A 799 31.87 -4.79 -12.33
N HIS A 800 32.14 -6.11 -12.47
CA HIS A 800 31.55 -6.95 -13.51
C HIS A 800 30.12 -7.42 -13.18
N ILE A 801 29.66 -7.28 -11.93
CA ILE A 801 28.26 -7.62 -11.60
C ILE A 801 27.39 -6.43 -11.99
N LEU A 802 26.71 -6.56 -13.12
CA LEU A 802 25.84 -5.50 -13.66
C LEU A 802 24.58 -5.30 -12.81
N GLY A 803 24.08 -6.38 -12.19
CA GLY A 803 22.88 -6.32 -11.37
C GLY A 803 22.22 -7.67 -11.15
N VAL A 804 20.90 -7.62 -10.92
CA VAL A 804 20.07 -8.77 -10.54
C VAL A 804 18.82 -8.82 -11.41
N GLN A 805 18.27 -10.03 -11.59
CA GLN A 805 17.01 -10.25 -12.26
C GLN A 805 16.15 -11.23 -11.46
N GLY A 806 14.83 -10.97 -11.39
CA GLY A 806 13.84 -11.97 -10.97
C GLY A 806 13.31 -12.71 -12.19
N ASN A 807 13.09 -14.02 -12.09
CA ASN A 807 12.57 -14.84 -13.19
C ASN A 807 11.19 -15.38 -12.87
N LEU A 808 10.29 -15.35 -13.85
CA LEU A 808 8.93 -15.85 -13.73
C LEU A 808 8.61 -16.81 -14.88
N TRP A 809 9.01 -18.06 -14.71
CA TRP A 809 8.70 -19.16 -15.62
C TRP A 809 7.22 -19.55 -15.53
N THR A 810 6.61 -19.96 -16.63
CA THR A 810 5.15 -20.04 -16.71
C THR A 810 4.58 -21.41 -17.04
N GLU A 811 5.31 -22.50 -16.83
CA GLU A 811 4.84 -23.86 -17.07
C GLU A 811 3.46 -24.13 -16.46
N PHE A 812 3.25 -23.68 -15.22
CA PHE A 812 2.00 -23.85 -14.49
C PHE A 812 1.19 -22.55 -14.37
N ILE A 813 1.67 -21.43 -14.94
CA ILE A 813 1.06 -20.12 -14.78
C ILE A 813 0.35 -19.72 -16.08
N ALA A 814 -0.91 -20.09 -16.22
CA ALA A 814 -1.69 -19.89 -17.44
C ALA A 814 -2.63 -18.65 -17.43
N ARG A 815 -2.78 -17.96 -16.31
CA ARG A 815 -3.76 -16.87 -16.12
C ARG A 815 -3.10 -15.65 -15.50
N ASN A 816 -3.63 -14.47 -15.83
CA ASN A 816 -3.09 -13.18 -15.36
C ASN A 816 -3.11 -13.04 -13.85
N GLU A 817 -4.21 -13.43 -13.20
CA GLU A 817 -4.33 -13.35 -11.74
C GLU A 817 -3.30 -14.26 -11.04
N HIS A 818 -3.00 -15.43 -11.67
CA HIS A 818 -1.97 -16.33 -11.17
C HIS A 818 -0.56 -15.73 -11.39
N LEU A 819 -0.32 -15.15 -12.56
CA LEU A 819 0.92 -14.44 -12.88
C LEU A 819 1.22 -13.34 -11.86
N GLU A 820 0.24 -12.48 -11.62
CA GLU A 820 0.35 -11.37 -10.66
C GLU A 820 0.55 -11.87 -9.23
N TYR A 821 -0.19 -12.91 -8.83
CA TYR A 821 -0.04 -13.53 -7.51
C TYR A 821 1.37 -14.07 -7.30
N MET A 822 1.94 -14.77 -8.29
CA MET A 822 3.29 -15.34 -8.18
C MET A 822 4.38 -14.25 -8.18
N LEU A 823 4.16 -13.19 -8.92
CA LEU A 823 5.06 -12.05 -9.00
C LEU A 823 5.06 -11.20 -7.72
N LEU A 824 3.86 -10.88 -7.21
CA LEU A 824 3.67 -9.91 -6.14
C LEU A 824 3.39 -10.56 -4.78
N PRO A 825 4.00 -10.09 -3.69
CA PRO A 825 4.86 -8.90 -3.59
C PRO A 825 6.37 -9.18 -3.73
N ARG A 826 6.82 -10.41 -4.09
CA ARG A 826 8.26 -10.79 -4.13
C ARG A 826 9.10 -9.93 -5.09
N MET A 827 8.52 -9.47 -6.18
CA MET A 827 9.18 -8.52 -7.09
C MET A 827 9.62 -7.25 -6.34
N LEU A 828 8.83 -6.76 -5.36
CA LEU A 828 9.17 -5.57 -4.58
C LEU A 828 10.41 -5.83 -3.70
N ALA A 829 10.54 -7.04 -3.16
CA ALA A 829 11.73 -7.45 -2.40
C ALA A 829 12.97 -7.44 -3.29
N LEU A 830 12.88 -8.00 -4.49
CA LEU A 830 13.97 -7.95 -5.45
C LEU A 830 14.25 -6.53 -5.98
N ALA A 831 13.23 -5.69 -6.12
CA ALA A 831 13.42 -4.28 -6.47
C ALA A 831 14.26 -3.55 -5.40
N GLU A 832 14.00 -3.79 -4.10
CA GLU A 832 14.82 -3.24 -3.02
C GLU A 832 16.26 -3.78 -3.04
N VAL A 833 16.46 -5.08 -3.28
CA VAL A 833 17.80 -5.68 -3.47
C VAL A 833 18.56 -5.02 -4.61
N GLN A 834 17.89 -4.72 -5.70
CA GLN A 834 18.49 -4.17 -6.92
C GLN A 834 18.79 -2.67 -6.83
N TRP A 835 18.03 -1.95 -6.01
CA TRP A 835 18.11 -0.50 -5.89
C TRP A 835 18.88 -0.03 -4.67
N SER A 836 18.54 -0.55 -3.48
CA SER A 836 19.04 -0.02 -2.21
C SER A 836 20.37 -0.64 -1.81
N SER A 837 21.21 0.14 -1.14
CA SER A 837 22.42 -0.39 -0.52
C SER A 837 22.11 -1.34 0.65
N PRO A 838 22.97 -2.30 0.99
CA PRO A 838 22.74 -3.24 2.09
C PRO A 838 22.47 -2.54 3.44
N GLU A 839 23.12 -1.40 3.68
CA GLU A 839 22.99 -0.62 4.91
C GLU A 839 21.59 -0.01 5.07
N ASN A 840 20.90 0.24 3.96
CA ASN A 840 19.56 0.79 3.93
C ASN A 840 18.46 -0.28 3.92
N LYS A 841 18.81 -1.56 3.78
CA LYS A 841 17.84 -2.66 3.86
C LYS A 841 17.45 -2.91 5.32
N CYS A 842 16.15 -2.93 5.59
CA CYS A 842 15.59 -3.21 6.91
C CYS A 842 14.30 -4.01 6.74
N TRP A 843 14.32 -5.28 7.12
CA TRP A 843 13.19 -6.19 6.92
C TRP A 843 11.92 -5.72 7.63
N SER A 844 12.00 -5.29 8.89
CA SER A 844 10.82 -4.86 9.66
C SER A 844 10.15 -3.64 9.01
N ARG A 845 10.92 -2.63 8.57
CA ARG A 845 10.40 -1.50 7.79
C ARG A 845 9.76 -1.98 6.48
N PHE A 846 10.46 -2.80 5.69
CA PHE A 846 9.99 -3.29 4.41
C PHE A 846 8.68 -4.10 4.55
N ALA A 847 8.62 -5.04 5.50
CA ALA A 847 7.42 -5.85 5.78
C ALA A 847 6.23 -4.97 6.21
N ARG A 848 6.46 -3.99 7.09
CA ARG A 848 5.45 -2.98 7.47
C ARG A 848 4.94 -2.22 6.26
N ASP A 849 5.85 -1.68 5.43
CA ASP A 849 5.51 -0.88 4.27
C ASP A 849 4.75 -1.70 3.21
N LEU A 850 5.10 -2.97 3.04
CA LEU A 850 4.34 -3.90 2.22
C LEU A 850 2.92 -4.08 2.76
N LYS A 851 2.80 -4.49 4.02
CA LYS A 851 1.50 -4.83 4.62
C LYS A 851 0.53 -3.65 4.60
N PHE A 852 1.00 -2.46 4.97
CA PHE A 852 0.12 -1.32 5.24
C PHE A 852 -0.01 -0.32 4.09
N HIS A 853 0.90 -0.37 3.09
CA HIS A 853 0.89 0.60 2.00
C HIS A 853 0.99 -0.02 0.61
N GLN A 854 2.01 -0.85 0.33
CA GLN A 854 2.27 -1.29 -1.03
C GLN A 854 1.25 -2.32 -1.52
N ILE A 855 0.88 -3.31 -0.68
CA ILE A 855 -0.14 -4.30 -1.03
C ILE A 855 -1.50 -3.62 -1.22
N PRO A 856 -2.01 -2.78 -0.29
CA PRO A 856 -3.23 -2.01 -0.51
C PRO A 856 -3.19 -1.10 -1.75
N LEU A 857 -2.05 -0.47 -2.03
CA LEU A 857 -1.87 0.34 -3.24
C LEU A 857 -2.01 -0.50 -4.51
N LEU A 858 -1.32 -1.63 -4.59
CA LEU A 858 -1.39 -2.53 -5.74
C LEU A 858 -2.80 -3.10 -5.93
N GLN A 859 -3.47 -3.48 -4.85
CA GLN A 859 -4.88 -3.94 -4.90
C GLN A 859 -5.81 -2.83 -5.40
N SER A 860 -5.59 -1.56 -5.00
CA SER A 860 -6.36 -0.41 -5.50
C SER A 860 -6.14 -0.12 -7.00
N LEU A 861 -5.03 -0.60 -7.56
CA LEU A 861 -4.68 -0.55 -8.98
C LEU A 861 -5.06 -1.84 -9.73
N ASP A 862 -5.89 -2.68 -9.14
CA ASP A 862 -6.42 -3.93 -9.71
C ASP A 862 -5.35 -5.00 -10.00
N TYR A 863 -4.31 -5.08 -9.14
CA TYR A 863 -3.38 -6.21 -9.15
C TYR A 863 -3.80 -7.28 -8.16
N THR A 864 -3.64 -8.53 -8.56
CA THR A 864 -3.76 -9.69 -7.66
C THR A 864 -2.46 -9.83 -6.88
N VAL A 865 -2.52 -9.63 -5.59
CA VAL A 865 -1.33 -9.64 -4.72
C VAL A 865 -1.52 -10.67 -3.61
N ARG A 866 -0.49 -11.48 -3.34
CA ARG A 866 -0.49 -12.35 -2.17
C ARG A 866 -0.44 -11.50 -0.90
N GLU A 867 -1.36 -11.76 0.01
CA GLU A 867 -1.38 -11.09 1.32
C GLU A 867 -0.24 -11.58 2.23
N MET A 868 0.32 -10.66 2.98
CA MET A 868 1.25 -10.99 4.07
C MET A 868 0.42 -11.31 5.34
N ARG A 869 0.54 -12.54 5.81
CA ARG A 869 -0.11 -12.98 7.05
C ARG A 869 0.80 -12.73 8.25
#